data_8fb041ef14b6fe84b402b11acba5d2b7
#
_entry.id   8fb041ef14b6fe84b402b11acba5d2b7
#
_cell.length_a   1.000
_cell.length_b   1.000
_cell.length_c   1.000
_cell.angle_alpha   90.00
_cell.angle_beta   90.00
_cell.angle_gamma   90.00
#
_symmetry.space_group_name_H-M   'P 1'
#
loop_
_entity.id
_entity.type
_entity.pdbx_description
1 polymer ?
#
loop_
_entity_poly.entity_id
_entity_poly.type
_entity_poly.pdbx_seq_one_letter_code
_entity_poly.pdbx_strand_id
1 'polypeptide(L)'
;FRQITLFLVEHNIKVNVDPFFQTISTLIDNAASIGGIGAVVLAFSATAVLRTLEKSLNDIFRVTRQRSMFLKVIYYWAALTLGPIMIIAATAVATQISNTLSAPHLQAIAHYNNAHYVVGNKATILVNNKDDLNFTPLPIEKIDFDNQHIFSYNPNDKLFNSEEFRIELIEYKRTKFSDVAFIGQKGFIVGDNGIILKTYDAGKSWLIEKWGTFSFNDIEMIDENTGFIAANNGYILKTADGGKSWQVIELENITSNFNAISFYKDKGIIVGDRSYIVTTADKGKTWRIQQLSEGKYKKNFLNFNNVQIIDDTTSIIVADEGFYLTSNKNFTSWAAHKFKDNNLYAVYFTNPKEGFLAGEKADIYFTTDGGEKWTVKRLKGERINKLSLNNNLLWAIGNNSFLMLSKDMGKTWQGLKGSSIFVYLLNFFAPFFFIWVLFLMCYMILPNTKIPLRPAAIGASFTSAVWVIFILLFIVYIKAFAKSTFAIYGALAAFPIFLLVVYSSAVIILYGAEISYVLMNPLSYKYLNRALKDKKDIHVYTAIAVLHHIYKKFESGKGATSFQELLPLTLNDVDLLDMLLDTFVKEKFITHTEDFGIIPANASKNITLAKIIDTVYSISLDIPVLKHDKLKSYLGDLFKEMKQSLDSIVKNKTLSDVINATE
;
A
#
# COMPACT_ATOMS: atom_id res chain seq x y z
N PHE A 1 -4.70 -16.65 17.72
CA PHE A 1 -4.65 -16.63 16.25
C PHE A 1 -5.79 -17.44 15.65
N ARG A 2 -5.90 -18.75 15.91
CA ARG A 2 -6.97 -19.62 15.40
C ARG A 2 -8.38 -19.07 15.66
N GLN A 3 -8.62 -18.41 16.80
CA GLN A 3 -9.91 -17.77 17.11
C GLN A 3 -10.20 -16.53 16.23
N ILE A 4 -9.18 -15.73 15.89
CA ILE A 4 -9.34 -14.57 14.99
C ILE A 4 -9.65 -15.06 13.57
N THR A 5 -8.94 -16.09 13.11
CA THR A 5 -9.21 -16.69 11.79
C THR A 5 -10.62 -17.29 11.73
N LEU A 6 -11.06 -17.99 12.77
CA LEU A 6 -12.42 -18.52 12.89
C LEU A 6 -13.47 -17.41 12.91
N PHE A 7 -13.26 -16.33 13.67
CA PHE A 7 -14.15 -15.17 13.71
C PHE A 7 -14.29 -14.51 12.32
N LEU A 8 -13.18 -14.34 11.60
CA LEU A 8 -13.18 -13.74 10.26
C LEU A 8 -13.92 -14.65 9.26
N VAL A 9 -13.77 -15.96 9.38
CA VAL A 9 -14.47 -16.96 8.56
C VAL A 9 -15.96 -17.01 8.87
N GLU A 10 -16.34 -17.04 10.16
CA GLU A 10 -17.75 -17.04 10.60
C GLU A 10 -18.52 -15.80 10.14
N HIS A 11 -17.85 -14.63 10.10
CA HIS A 11 -18.47 -13.38 9.69
C HIS A 11 -18.28 -13.06 8.20
N ASN A 12 -17.87 -14.05 7.40
CA ASN A 12 -17.66 -13.90 5.95
C ASN A 12 -16.68 -12.77 5.55
N ILE A 13 -15.77 -12.39 6.47
CA ILE A 13 -14.76 -11.36 6.25
C ILE A 13 -13.58 -12.02 5.51
N LYS A 14 -13.54 -11.85 4.19
CA LYS A 14 -12.52 -12.44 3.30
C LYS A 14 -11.22 -11.64 3.34
N VAL A 15 -10.51 -11.65 4.45
CA VAL A 15 -9.17 -11.07 4.55
C VAL A 15 -8.16 -12.21 4.45
N ASN A 16 -7.24 -12.14 3.49
CA ASN A 16 -6.09 -13.03 3.51
C ASN A 16 -5.14 -12.58 4.63
N VAL A 17 -5.26 -13.24 5.77
CA VAL A 17 -4.48 -12.93 6.99
C VAL A 17 -3.12 -13.63 7.02
N ASP A 18 -2.85 -14.56 6.10
CA ASP A 18 -1.62 -15.34 6.08
C ASP A 18 -0.34 -14.50 5.96
N PRO A 19 -0.25 -13.48 5.06
CA PRO A 19 0.91 -12.59 5.01
C PRO A 19 1.09 -11.78 6.30
N PHE A 20 -0.01 -11.43 6.96
CA PHE A 20 0.02 -10.74 8.25
C PHE A 20 0.54 -11.65 9.36
N PHE A 21 0.04 -12.88 9.44
CA PHE A 21 0.50 -13.84 10.44
C PHE A 21 1.96 -14.28 10.19
N GLN A 22 2.38 -14.45 8.95
CA GLN A 22 3.78 -14.71 8.61
C GLN A 22 4.68 -13.54 9.03
N THR A 23 4.27 -12.30 8.75
CA THR A 23 5.02 -11.11 9.17
C THR A 23 5.09 -11.01 10.70
N ILE A 24 3.99 -11.24 11.42
CA ILE A 24 3.98 -11.25 12.89
C ILE A 24 4.84 -12.38 13.43
N SER A 25 4.75 -13.60 12.89
CA SER A 25 5.59 -14.73 13.31
C SER A 25 7.07 -14.39 13.14
N THR A 26 7.46 -13.87 11.98
CA THR A 26 8.84 -13.42 11.72
C THR A 26 9.29 -12.31 12.67
N LEU A 27 8.39 -11.37 13.01
CA LEU A 27 8.67 -10.32 13.98
C LEU A 27 8.82 -10.88 15.41
N ILE A 28 7.99 -11.86 15.80
CA ILE A 28 8.08 -12.54 17.10
C ILE A 28 9.38 -13.34 17.19
N ASP A 29 9.74 -14.08 16.14
CA ASP A 29 10.96 -14.87 16.08
C ASP A 29 12.20 -13.97 16.16
N ASN A 30 12.18 -12.83 15.44
CA ASN A 30 13.24 -11.82 15.51
C ASN A 30 13.26 -11.09 16.87
N ALA A 31 12.09 -10.81 17.47
CA ALA A 31 12.00 -10.19 18.80
C ALA A 31 12.52 -11.13 19.88
N ALA A 32 12.29 -12.44 19.76
CA ALA A 32 12.87 -13.43 20.67
C ALA A 32 14.40 -13.45 20.60
N SER A 33 14.99 -13.18 19.43
CA SER A 33 16.44 -13.08 19.25
C SER A 33 17.04 -11.78 19.83
N ILE A 34 16.26 -10.69 19.91
CA ILE A 34 16.70 -9.39 20.46
C ILE A 34 16.68 -9.40 21.99
N GLY A 35 15.99 -10.38 22.62
CA GLY A 35 15.86 -10.50 24.07
C GLY A 35 14.90 -9.47 24.69
N GLY A 36 14.36 -9.81 25.87
CA GLY A 36 13.37 -8.96 26.56
C GLY A 36 13.85 -7.53 26.84
N ILE A 37 15.16 -7.30 27.02
CA ILE A 37 15.75 -5.97 27.24
C ILE A 37 15.60 -5.09 26.00
N GLY A 38 15.82 -5.61 24.79
CA GLY A 38 15.65 -4.87 23.54
C GLY A 38 14.21 -4.43 23.30
N ALA A 39 13.23 -5.28 23.60
CA ALA A 39 11.81 -4.94 23.49
C ALA A 39 11.41 -3.82 24.48
N VAL A 40 11.92 -3.85 25.71
CA VAL A 40 11.68 -2.81 26.71
C VAL A 40 12.31 -1.47 26.26
N VAL A 41 13.55 -1.48 25.75
CA VAL A 41 14.21 -0.28 25.23
C VAL A 41 13.46 0.31 24.04
N LEU A 42 12.97 -0.51 23.12
CA LEU A 42 12.16 -0.06 21.99
C LEU A 42 10.83 0.56 22.45
N ALA A 43 10.11 -0.07 23.36
CA ALA A 43 8.86 0.45 23.90
C ALA A 43 9.09 1.79 24.64
N PHE A 44 10.18 1.90 25.41
CA PHE A 44 10.54 3.14 26.10
C PHE A 44 10.90 4.26 25.12
N SER A 45 11.68 3.94 24.09
CA SER A 45 12.07 4.90 23.03
C SER A 45 10.85 5.39 22.25
N ALA A 46 9.95 4.48 21.85
CA ALA A 46 8.73 4.84 21.16
C ALA A 46 7.79 5.71 22.01
N THR A 47 7.70 5.39 23.32
CA THR A 47 6.96 6.22 24.29
C THR A 47 7.55 7.61 24.42
N ALA A 48 8.88 7.75 24.42
CA ALA A 48 9.56 9.04 24.46
C ALA A 48 9.28 9.89 23.22
N VAL A 49 9.28 9.28 22.03
CA VAL A 49 8.92 9.96 20.76
C VAL A 49 7.48 10.46 20.82
N LEU A 50 6.51 9.61 21.23
CA LEU A 50 5.10 10.00 21.34
C LEU A 50 4.89 11.11 22.36
N ARG A 51 5.61 11.08 23.49
CA ARG A 51 5.58 12.15 24.50
C ARG A 51 6.08 13.47 23.93
N THR A 52 7.17 13.46 23.16
CA THR A 52 7.70 14.65 22.50
C THR A 52 6.73 15.21 21.49
N LEU A 53 6.13 14.33 20.67
CA LEU A 53 5.11 14.71 19.68
C LEU A 53 3.86 15.31 20.36
N GLU A 54 3.33 14.66 21.41
CA GLU A 54 2.19 15.21 22.18
C GLU A 54 2.53 16.58 22.76
N LYS A 55 3.72 16.75 23.35
CA LYS A 55 4.16 18.03 23.88
C LYS A 55 4.16 19.10 22.79
N SER A 56 4.81 18.83 21.66
CA SER A 56 4.88 19.78 20.55
C SER A 56 3.51 20.10 19.97
N LEU A 57 2.62 19.11 19.87
CA LEU A 57 1.24 19.35 19.45
C LEU A 57 0.47 20.20 20.47
N ASN A 58 0.59 19.91 21.76
CA ASN A 58 -0.01 20.73 22.80
C ASN A 58 0.51 22.17 22.79
N ASP A 59 1.80 22.38 22.53
CA ASP A 59 2.39 23.72 22.39
C ASP A 59 1.80 24.46 21.17
N ILE A 60 1.66 23.79 20.02
CA ILE A 60 1.02 24.36 18.81
C ILE A 60 -0.43 24.73 19.08
N PHE A 61 -1.20 23.80 19.69
CA PHE A 61 -2.63 24.04 20.00
C PHE A 61 -2.81 24.87 21.29
N ARG A 62 -1.73 25.37 21.90
CA ARG A 62 -1.73 26.22 23.10
C ARG A 62 -2.53 25.61 24.25
N VAL A 63 -2.30 24.34 24.51
CA VAL A 63 -2.96 23.61 25.58
C VAL A 63 -2.29 23.95 26.91
N THR A 64 -2.99 24.63 27.80
CA THR A 64 -2.48 25.05 29.11
C THR A 64 -2.45 23.92 30.13
N ARG A 65 -3.35 22.93 30.00
CA ARG A 65 -3.45 21.80 30.94
C ARG A 65 -2.92 20.51 30.33
N GLN A 66 -1.92 19.91 30.98
CA GLN A 66 -1.41 18.59 30.58
C GLN A 66 -2.31 17.45 31.09
N ARG A 67 -2.41 16.36 30.33
CA ARG A 67 -3.08 15.12 30.77
C ARG A 67 -2.39 14.53 32.00
N SER A 68 -3.15 13.84 32.85
CA SER A 68 -2.58 13.04 33.94
C SER A 68 -1.67 11.95 33.38
N MET A 69 -0.63 11.57 34.14
CA MET A 69 0.33 10.54 33.72
C MET A 69 -0.36 9.21 33.36
N PHE A 70 -1.39 8.83 34.09
CA PHE A 70 -2.16 7.62 33.83
C PHE A 70 -2.82 7.63 32.45
N LEU A 71 -3.50 8.73 32.09
CA LEU A 71 -4.12 8.88 30.78
C LEU A 71 -3.07 8.92 29.66
N LYS A 72 -1.91 9.58 29.87
CA LYS A 72 -0.82 9.57 28.88
C LYS A 72 -0.36 8.17 28.55
N VAL A 73 -0.15 7.33 29.57
CA VAL A 73 0.24 5.94 29.38
C VAL A 73 -0.80 5.18 28.54
N ILE A 74 -2.08 5.33 28.85
CA ILE A 74 -3.16 4.68 28.09
C ILE A 74 -3.15 5.10 26.62
N TYR A 75 -3.07 6.42 26.34
CA TYR A 75 -3.06 6.92 24.96
C TYR A 75 -1.81 6.50 24.17
N TYR A 76 -0.64 6.50 24.81
CA TYR A 76 0.60 6.07 24.15
C TYR A 76 0.59 4.58 23.86
N TRP A 77 0.17 3.76 24.82
CA TRP A 77 0.01 2.33 24.59
C TRP A 77 -1.04 2.03 23.52
N ALA A 78 -2.16 2.72 23.54
CA ALA A 78 -3.16 2.60 22.49
C ALA A 78 -2.59 2.99 21.12
N ALA A 79 -1.85 4.08 21.01
CA ALA A 79 -1.21 4.50 19.76
C ALA A 79 -0.17 3.48 19.27
N LEU A 80 0.67 2.97 20.19
CA LEU A 80 1.72 1.98 19.89
C LEU A 80 1.16 0.62 19.47
N THR A 81 0.01 0.22 20.01
CA THR A 81 -0.61 -1.09 19.72
C THR A 81 -1.60 -0.99 18.57
N LEU A 82 -2.53 -0.04 18.61
CA LEU A 82 -3.58 0.09 17.61
C LEU A 82 -3.07 0.72 16.30
N GLY A 83 -2.09 1.61 16.36
CA GLY A 83 -1.53 2.27 15.18
C GLY A 83 -0.99 1.26 14.15
N PRO A 84 -0.02 0.42 14.49
CA PRO A 84 0.48 -0.62 13.58
C PRO A 84 -0.61 -1.61 13.14
N ILE A 85 -1.50 -2.03 14.04
CA ILE A 85 -2.62 -2.94 13.72
C ILE A 85 -3.54 -2.29 12.69
N MET A 86 -3.89 -1.03 12.86
CA MET A 86 -4.73 -0.30 11.90
C MET A 86 -4.05 -0.15 10.53
N ILE A 87 -2.76 0.14 10.49
CA ILE A 87 -2.01 0.25 9.24
C ILE A 87 -2.00 -1.09 8.50
N ILE A 88 -1.74 -2.18 9.21
CA ILE A 88 -1.71 -3.53 8.64
C ILE A 88 -3.11 -3.96 8.18
N ALA A 89 -4.14 -3.75 9.00
CA ALA A 89 -5.53 -4.04 8.64
C ALA A 89 -5.98 -3.21 7.43
N ALA A 90 -5.65 -1.92 7.41
CA ALA A 90 -5.93 -1.02 6.30
C ALA A 90 -5.24 -1.48 5.01
N THR A 91 -3.96 -1.87 5.10
CA THR A 91 -3.19 -2.38 3.97
C THR A 91 -3.76 -3.70 3.46
N ALA A 92 -4.13 -4.62 4.37
CA ALA A 92 -4.76 -5.89 4.03
C ALA A 92 -6.11 -5.68 3.34
N VAL A 93 -6.97 -4.80 3.87
CA VAL A 93 -8.27 -4.45 3.25
C VAL A 93 -8.07 -3.79 1.88
N ALA A 94 -7.16 -2.81 1.77
CA ALA A 94 -6.85 -2.16 0.49
C ALA A 94 -6.34 -3.17 -0.55
N THR A 95 -5.44 -4.08 -0.14
CA THR A 95 -4.93 -5.15 -1.00
C THR A 95 -6.05 -6.11 -1.41
N GLN A 96 -6.93 -6.48 -0.49
CA GLN A 96 -8.06 -7.35 -0.78
C GLN A 96 -9.05 -6.71 -1.76
N ILE A 97 -9.40 -5.45 -1.56
CA ILE A 97 -10.26 -4.67 -2.47
C ILE A 97 -9.57 -4.58 -3.85
N SER A 98 -8.29 -4.24 -3.88
CA SER A 98 -7.50 -4.18 -5.12
C SER A 98 -7.49 -5.52 -5.84
N ASN A 99 -7.21 -6.61 -5.13
CA ASN A 99 -7.20 -7.97 -5.71
C ASN A 99 -8.58 -8.41 -6.20
N THR A 100 -9.65 -8.00 -5.54
CA THR A 100 -11.02 -8.31 -5.95
C THR A 100 -11.42 -7.55 -7.20
N LEU A 101 -11.07 -6.27 -7.28
CA LEU A 101 -11.43 -5.37 -8.37
C LEU A 101 -10.41 -5.40 -9.54
N SER A 102 -9.19 -5.91 -9.33
CA SER A 102 -8.22 -6.06 -10.42
C SER A 102 -8.72 -7.06 -11.45
N ALA A 103 -8.48 -6.75 -12.71
CA ALA A 103 -8.78 -7.67 -13.81
C ALA A 103 -7.95 -8.96 -13.66
N PRO A 104 -8.49 -10.14 -13.98
CA PRO A 104 -7.76 -11.38 -13.90
C PRO A 104 -6.56 -11.39 -14.87
N HIS A 105 -5.52 -12.13 -14.49
CA HIS A 105 -4.41 -12.43 -15.39
C HIS A 105 -4.76 -13.67 -16.20
N LEU A 106 -4.86 -13.51 -17.51
CA LEU A 106 -5.14 -14.60 -18.44
C LEU A 106 -3.84 -15.36 -18.71
N GLN A 107 -3.88 -16.69 -18.61
CA GLN A 107 -2.69 -17.55 -18.67
C GLN A 107 -2.63 -18.34 -19.97
N ALA A 108 -3.71 -18.96 -20.37
CA ALA A 108 -3.76 -19.80 -21.54
C ALA A 108 -5.07 -19.68 -22.34
N ILE A 109 -5.01 -20.04 -23.61
CA ILE A 109 -6.14 -20.11 -24.53
C ILE A 109 -6.06 -21.39 -25.33
N ALA A 110 -7.18 -22.10 -25.44
CA ALA A 110 -7.32 -23.23 -26.32
C ALA A 110 -8.56 -23.10 -27.19
N HIS A 111 -8.56 -23.81 -28.29
CA HIS A 111 -9.62 -23.77 -29.29
C HIS A 111 -10.17 -25.19 -29.56
N TYR A 112 -11.49 -25.30 -29.60
CA TYR A 112 -12.18 -26.51 -30.00
C TYR A 112 -13.34 -26.16 -30.92
N ASN A 113 -13.28 -26.61 -32.18
CA ASN A 113 -14.18 -26.15 -33.24
C ASN A 113 -14.19 -24.61 -33.32
N ASN A 114 -15.34 -23.96 -33.15
CA ASN A 114 -15.48 -22.51 -33.12
C ASN A 114 -15.51 -21.95 -31.67
N ALA A 115 -15.26 -22.79 -30.65
CA ALA A 115 -15.24 -22.36 -29.28
C ALA A 115 -13.78 -22.03 -28.82
N HIS A 116 -13.64 -20.94 -28.14
CA HIS A 116 -12.39 -20.48 -27.57
C HIS A 116 -12.51 -20.44 -26.04
N TYR A 117 -11.60 -21.11 -25.36
CA TYR A 117 -11.53 -21.18 -23.90
C TYR A 117 -10.30 -20.44 -23.41
N VAL A 118 -10.48 -19.42 -22.58
CA VAL A 118 -9.41 -18.65 -21.96
C VAL A 118 -9.44 -18.88 -20.46
N VAL A 119 -8.30 -19.23 -19.90
CA VAL A 119 -8.17 -19.50 -18.45
C VAL A 119 -7.20 -18.55 -17.80
N GLY A 120 -7.35 -18.37 -16.48
CA GLY A 120 -6.49 -17.46 -15.73
C GLY A 120 -6.63 -17.57 -14.21
N ASN A 121 -6.05 -16.61 -13.49
CA ASN A 121 -6.16 -16.58 -12.03
C ASN A 121 -7.60 -16.25 -11.58
N LYS A 122 -7.89 -16.41 -10.28
CA LYS A 122 -9.22 -16.21 -9.67
C LYS A 122 -10.29 -17.12 -10.29
N ALA A 123 -9.91 -18.35 -10.59
CA ALA A 123 -10.78 -19.33 -11.28
C ALA A 123 -11.41 -18.78 -12.56
N THR A 124 -10.71 -17.92 -13.27
CA THR A 124 -11.21 -17.34 -14.51
C THR A 124 -11.24 -18.40 -15.60
N ILE A 125 -12.42 -18.68 -16.12
CA ILE A 125 -12.67 -19.46 -17.34
C ILE A 125 -13.63 -18.64 -18.20
N LEU A 126 -13.16 -18.18 -19.34
CA LEU A 126 -13.94 -17.40 -20.29
C LEU A 126 -14.17 -18.24 -21.54
N VAL A 127 -15.37 -18.19 -22.08
CA VAL A 127 -15.75 -18.96 -23.27
C VAL A 127 -16.35 -18.03 -24.32
N ASN A 128 -15.93 -18.22 -25.55
CA ASN A 128 -16.55 -17.59 -26.71
C ASN A 128 -16.76 -18.63 -27.83
N ASN A 129 -17.93 -18.66 -28.39
CA ASN A 129 -18.28 -19.57 -29.51
C ASN A 129 -18.23 -18.87 -30.88
N LYS A 130 -17.57 -17.75 -30.97
CA LYS A 130 -17.42 -16.92 -32.17
C LYS A 130 -15.99 -16.43 -32.32
N ASP A 131 -15.59 -16.15 -33.54
CA ASP A 131 -14.30 -15.57 -33.88
C ASP A 131 -14.25 -14.04 -33.63
N ASP A 132 -14.65 -13.65 -32.42
CA ASP A 132 -14.66 -12.25 -31.94
C ASP A 132 -14.13 -12.13 -30.49
N LEU A 133 -14.25 -10.95 -29.91
CA LEU A 133 -13.78 -10.68 -28.55
C LEU A 133 -14.88 -10.78 -27.46
N ASN A 134 -16.05 -11.30 -27.79
CA ASN A 134 -17.18 -11.37 -26.85
C ASN A 134 -17.13 -12.62 -25.99
N PHE A 135 -16.21 -12.64 -25.06
CA PHE A 135 -16.05 -13.72 -24.08
C PHE A 135 -17.02 -13.56 -22.91
N THR A 136 -17.60 -14.68 -22.48
CA THR A 136 -18.44 -14.77 -21.28
C THR A 136 -17.83 -15.72 -20.26
N PRO A 137 -17.96 -15.46 -18.96
CA PRO A 137 -17.53 -16.41 -17.94
C PRO A 137 -18.27 -17.74 -18.06
N LEU A 138 -17.55 -18.85 -17.89
CA LEU A 138 -18.16 -20.15 -17.78
C LEU A 138 -19.07 -20.19 -16.54
N PRO A 139 -20.38 -20.51 -16.69
CA PRO A 139 -21.29 -20.64 -15.56
C PRO A 139 -20.81 -21.71 -14.58
N ILE A 140 -20.84 -21.42 -13.28
CA ILE A 140 -20.35 -22.34 -12.24
C ILE A 140 -21.21 -23.63 -12.17
N GLU A 141 -22.47 -23.53 -12.55
CA GLU A 141 -23.41 -24.67 -12.61
C GLU A 141 -22.98 -25.72 -13.63
N LYS A 142 -22.08 -25.39 -14.55
CA LYS A 142 -21.47 -26.35 -15.48
C LYS A 142 -20.35 -27.17 -14.86
N ILE A 143 -19.92 -26.85 -13.63
CA ILE A 143 -18.87 -27.55 -12.91
C ILE A 143 -19.51 -28.44 -11.85
N ASP A 144 -19.30 -29.72 -11.99
CA ASP A 144 -19.83 -30.70 -11.06
C ASP A 144 -18.92 -30.81 -9.82
N PHE A 145 -19.37 -30.20 -8.73
CA PHE A 145 -18.72 -30.26 -7.44
C PHE A 145 -19.18 -31.46 -6.57
N ASP A 146 -20.19 -32.21 -7.02
CA ASP A 146 -20.74 -33.35 -6.24
C ASP A 146 -19.95 -34.63 -6.52
N ASN A 147 -19.43 -34.78 -7.74
CA ASN A 147 -18.62 -35.92 -8.19
C ASN A 147 -17.12 -35.59 -8.17
N GLN A 148 -16.61 -35.06 -7.03
CA GLN A 148 -15.20 -34.77 -6.91
C GLN A 148 -14.41 -36.04 -6.54
N HIS A 149 -13.25 -36.19 -7.17
CA HIS A 149 -12.26 -37.17 -6.80
C HIS A 149 -11.01 -36.48 -6.25
N ILE A 150 -10.54 -36.94 -5.10
CA ILE A 150 -9.32 -36.42 -4.48
C ILE A 150 -8.27 -37.52 -4.44
N PHE A 151 -7.13 -37.19 -5.01
CA PHE A 151 -6.00 -38.09 -5.05
C PHE A 151 -4.85 -37.46 -4.24
N SER A 152 -4.33 -38.19 -3.24
CA SER A 152 -3.12 -37.80 -2.54
C SER A 152 -1.93 -38.61 -3.07
N TYR A 153 -0.82 -37.91 -3.32
CA TYR A 153 0.44 -38.57 -3.67
C TYR A 153 1.36 -38.58 -2.46
N ASN A 154 1.78 -39.80 -2.04
CA ASN A 154 2.83 -39.97 -1.05
C ASN A 154 3.99 -40.73 -1.73
N PRO A 155 5.19 -40.15 -1.85
CA PRO A 155 6.33 -40.79 -2.49
C PRO A 155 6.74 -42.13 -1.83
N ASN A 156 6.37 -42.33 -0.54
CA ASN A 156 6.64 -43.56 0.20
C ASN A 156 5.51 -44.60 0.09
N ASP A 157 4.34 -44.22 -0.42
CA ASP A 157 3.21 -45.09 -0.61
C ASP A 157 2.91 -45.25 -2.11
N LYS A 158 3.21 -46.40 -2.67
CA LYS A 158 2.90 -46.72 -4.06
C LYS A 158 1.40 -46.92 -4.34
N LEU A 159 0.56 -46.78 -3.33
CA LEU A 159 -0.89 -46.88 -3.37
C LEU A 159 -1.51 -45.51 -3.05
N PHE A 160 -2.35 -45.03 -3.98
CA PHE A 160 -3.14 -43.82 -3.78
C PHE A 160 -4.13 -44.04 -2.63
N ASN A 161 -3.97 -43.34 -1.54
CA ASN A 161 -4.99 -43.26 -0.49
C ASN A 161 -5.99 -42.15 -0.88
N SER A 162 -7.23 -42.57 -1.16
CA SER A 162 -8.34 -41.65 -1.33
C SER A 162 -8.84 -41.21 0.05
N GLU A 163 -8.44 -40.02 0.50
CA GLU A 163 -9.17 -39.32 1.56
C GLU A 163 -10.18 -38.38 0.93
N GLU A 164 -11.47 -38.56 1.27
CA GLU A 164 -12.55 -37.69 0.79
C GLU A 164 -12.45 -36.30 1.43
N PHE A 165 -11.78 -35.38 0.77
CA PHE A 165 -11.88 -33.95 1.08
C PHE A 165 -12.72 -33.27 -0.02
N ARG A 166 -13.77 -32.57 0.36
CA ARG A 166 -14.53 -31.73 -0.55
C ARG A 166 -13.70 -30.51 -0.95
N ILE A 167 -13.57 -30.25 -2.26
CA ILE A 167 -13.01 -28.99 -2.78
C ILE A 167 -14.03 -27.91 -2.46
N GLU A 168 -13.69 -27.02 -1.56
CA GLU A 168 -14.58 -25.93 -1.22
C GLU A 168 -14.64 -24.89 -2.36
N LEU A 169 -15.82 -24.32 -2.57
CA LEU A 169 -16.04 -23.26 -3.55
C LEU A 169 -15.07 -22.07 -3.35
N ILE A 170 -14.64 -21.82 -2.11
CA ILE A 170 -13.66 -20.78 -1.77
C ILE A 170 -12.27 -21.14 -2.31
N GLU A 171 -11.84 -22.38 -2.18
CA GLU A 171 -10.57 -22.88 -2.73
C GLU A 171 -10.59 -22.79 -4.26
N TYR A 172 -11.67 -23.29 -4.89
CA TYR A 172 -11.86 -23.16 -6.33
C TYR A 172 -11.76 -21.69 -6.81
N LYS A 173 -12.47 -20.75 -6.18
CA LYS A 173 -12.47 -19.34 -6.56
C LYS A 173 -11.11 -18.64 -6.42
N ARG A 174 -10.19 -19.22 -5.66
CA ARG A 174 -8.81 -18.71 -5.49
C ARG A 174 -7.81 -19.34 -6.44
N THR A 175 -8.19 -20.43 -7.11
CA THR A 175 -7.29 -21.18 -7.99
C THR A 175 -6.82 -20.31 -9.15
N LYS A 176 -5.55 -20.40 -9.46
CA LYS A 176 -4.98 -19.93 -10.71
C LYS A 176 -5.01 -21.11 -11.68
N PHE A 177 -5.80 -21.01 -12.73
CA PHE A 177 -5.70 -21.91 -13.86
C PHE A 177 -4.54 -21.46 -14.74
N SER A 178 -3.65 -22.40 -15.05
CA SER A 178 -2.39 -22.15 -15.72
C SER A 178 -2.46 -22.48 -17.21
N ASP A 179 -3.11 -23.59 -17.55
CA ASP A 179 -3.23 -23.98 -18.95
C ASP A 179 -4.54 -24.71 -19.24
N VAL A 180 -4.89 -24.80 -20.53
CA VAL A 180 -6.09 -25.48 -21.06
C VAL A 180 -5.76 -26.17 -22.36
N ALA A 181 -6.16 -27.45 -22.52
CA ALA A 181 -5.96 -28.24 -23.71
C ALA A 181 -7.22 -28.95 -24.10
N PHE A 182 -7.45 -29.10 -25.44
CA PHE A 182 -8.53 -29.90 -26.00
C PHE A 182 -7.98 -30.90 -26.99
N ILE A 183 -8.54 -32.12 -26.96
CA ILE A 183 -8.35 -33.14 -27.98
C ILE A 183 -9.67 -33.90 -28.26
N GLY A 184 -10.15 -33.83 -29.48
CA GLY A 184 -11.54 -34.31 -29.77
C GLY A 184 -12.55 -33.62 -28.85
N GLN A 185 -13.46 -34.36 -28.23
CA GLN A 185 -14.46 -33.83 -27.28
C GLN A 185 -13.93 -33.69 -25.84
N LYS A 186 -12.69 -34.13 -25.60
CA LYS A 186 -12.07 -34.07 -24.27
C LYS A 186 -11.34 -32.75 -24.09
N GLY A 187 -11.55 -32.10 -22.94
CA GLY A 187 -10.85 -30.89 -22.57
C GLY A 187 -10.38 -30.97 -21.12
N PHE A 188 -9.25 -30.31 -20.85
CA PHE A 188 -8.62 -30.30 -19.57
C PHE A 188 -8.19 -28.84 -19.21
N ILE A 189 -8.47 -28.43 -18.00
CA ILE A 189 -7.95 -27.18 -17.43
C ILE A 189 -7.16 -27.55 -16.17
N VAL A 190 -5.92 -27.12 -16.09
CA VAL A 190 -5.01 -27.42 -14.98
C VAL A 190 -4.59 -26.15 -14.24
N GLY A 191 -4.31 -26.29 -12.95
CA GLY A 191 -3.94 -25.12 -12.15
C GLY A 191 -3.30 -25.45 -10.81
N ASP A 192 -3.28 -24.45 -9.95
CA ASP A 192 -2.70 -24.56 -8.61
C ASP A 192 -3.47 -25.54 -7.72
N ASN A 193 -2.85 -25.99 -6.63
CA ASN A 193 -3.41 -26.89 -5.62
C ASN A 193 -3.89 -28.25 -6.17
N GLY A 194 -3.29 -28.72 -7.26
CA GLY A 194 -3.61 -30.00 -7.85
C GLY A 194 -4.97 -30.07 -8.57
N ILE A 195 -5.59 -28.91 -8.83
CA ILE A 195 -6.92 -28.87 -9.44
C ILE A 195 -6.84 -29.15 -10.95
N ILE A 196 -7.63 -30.13 -11.39
CA ILE A 196 -7.87 -30.46 -12.78
C ILE A 196 -9.38 -30.39 -13.04
N LEU A 197 -9.81 -29.56 -13.98
CA LEU A 197 -11.14 -29.63 -14.55
C LEU A 197 -11.08 -30.45 -15.85
N LYS A 198 -12.00 -31.36 -16.06
CA LYS A 198 -12.06 -32.16 -17.28
C LYS A 198 -13.47 -32.26 -17.84
N THR A 199 -13.54 -32.23 -19.15
CA THR A 199 -14.79 -32.42 -19.89
C THR A 199 -14.64 -33.55 -20.90
N TYR A 200 -15.73 -34.27 -21.14
CA TYR A 200 -15.80 -35.33 -22.16
C TYR A 200 -16.90 -35.04 -23.19
N ASP A 201 -17.53 -33.86 -23.07
CA ASP A 201 -18.70 -33.45 -23.88
C ASP A 201 -18.46 -32.07 -24.54
N ALA A 202 -17.20 -31.78 -24.87
CA ALA A 202 -16.80 -30.54 -25.53
C ALA A 202 -17.09 -29.27 -24.68
N GLY A 203 -16.95 -29.35 -23.35
CA GLY A 203 -17.10 -28.22 -22.45
C GLY A 203 -18.53 -27.86 -22.08
N LYS A 204 -19.49 -28.74 -22.34
CA LYS A 204 -20.88 -28.55 -21.89
C LYS A 204 -20.99 -28.75 -20.39
N SER A 205 -20.27 -29.75 -19.85
CA SER A 205 -20.10 -29.99 -18.42
C SER A 205 -18.65 -30.25 -18.07
N TRP A 206 -18.27 -29.95 -16.83
CA TRP A 206 -16.92 -30.11 -16.32
C TRP A 206 -16.93 -30.86 -15.00
N LEU A 207 -16.06 -31.86 -14.88
CA LEU A 207 -15.77 -32.57 -13.64
C LEU A 207 -14.53 -31.95 -12.99
N ILE A 208 -14.56 -31.80 -11.68
CA ILE A 208 -13.43 -31.29 -10.93
C ILE A 208 -12.72 -32.41 -10.17
N GLU A 209 -11.40 -32.45 -10.26
CA GLU A 209 -10.54 -33.37 -9.52
C GLU A 209 -9.43 -32.61 -8.82
N LYS A 210 -8.95 -33.18 -7.73
CA LYS A 210 -7.79 -32.66 -6.99
C LYS A 210 -6.74 -33.75 -6.84
N TRP A 211 -5.53 -33.42 -7.30
CA TRP A 211 -4.36 -34.30 -7.23
C TRP A 211 -3.32 -33.69 -6.27
N GLY A 212 -3.43 -34.02 -5.00
CA GLY A 212 -2.51 -33.54 -3.98
C GLY A 212 -2.46 -32.02 -3.86
N THR A 213 -1.25 -31.48 -3.65
CA THR A 213 -0.97 -30.05 -3.55
C THR A 213 -0.06 -29.55 -4.68
N PHE A 214 0.00 -30.27 -5.79
CA PHE A 214 0.81 -29.88 -6.93
C PHE A 214 0.31 -28.55 -7.53
N SER A 215 1.22 -27.74 -8.05
CA SER A 215 0.86 -26.67 -8.96
C SER A 215 1.18 -27.12 -10.36
N PHE A 216 0.14 -27.21 -11.19
CA PHE A 216 0.24 -27.59 -12.59
C PHE A 216 0.44 -26.34 -13.44
N ASN A 217 1.41 -26.36 -14.33
CA ASN A 217 1.82 -25.19 -15.10
C ASN A 217 1.41 -25.25 -16.56
N ASP A 218 1.48 -26.44 -17.20
CA ASP A 218 1.17 -26.63 -18.61
C ASP A 218 0.67 -28.06 -18.85
N ILE A 219 -0.20 -28.24 -19.82
CA ILE A 219 -0.77 -29.55 -20.19
C ILE A 219 -0.77 -29.73 -21.69
N GLU A 220 -0.33 -30.89 -22.15
CA GLU A 220 -0.38 -31.27 -23.55
C GLU A 220 -0.92 -32.70 -23.75
N MET A 221 -1.92 -32.83 -24.60
CA MET A 221 -2.44 -34.11 -25.04
C MET A 221 -1.83 -34.45 -26.40
N ILE A 222 -1.12 -35.59 -26.48
CA ILE A 222 -0.48 -36.05 -27.71
C ILE A 222 -1.50 -36.75 -28.65
N ASP A 223 -2.35 -37.51 -28.02
CA ASP A 223 -3.46 -38.23 -28.69
C ASP A 223 -4.64 -38.33 -27.70
N GLU A 224 -5.76 -38.94 -28.14
CA GLU A 224 -6.98 -39.05 -27.32
C GLU A 224 -6.80 -39.79 -25.99
N ASN A 225 -5.72 -40.56 -25.84
CA ASN A 225 -5.44 -41.36 -24.65
C ASN A 225 -4.23 -40.88 -23.89
N THR A 226 -3.23 -40.32 -24.57
CA THR A 226 -1.93 -40.01 -24.00
C THR A 226 -1.77 -38.50 -23.83
N GLY A 227 -1.43 -38.07 -22.62
CA GLY A 227 -1.14 -36.66 -22.31
C GLY A 227 -0.20 -36.52 -21.14
N PHE A 228 0.35 -35.30 -20.97
CA PHE A 228 1.28 -34.99 -19.94
C PHE A 228 0.96 -33.61 -19.29
N ILE A 229 1.26 -33.50 -18.02
CA ILE A 229 1.21 -32.24 -17.28
C ILE A 229 2.60 -31.93 -16.71
N ALA A 230 3.10 -30.74 -16.97
CA ALA A 230 4.28 -30.18 -16.33
C ALA A 230 3.90 -29.53 -15.00
N ALA A 231 4.57 -29.89 -13.92
CA ALA A 231 4.25 -29.42 -12.58
C ALA A 231 5.47 -28.85 -11.84
N ASN A 232 5.19 -28.18 -10.71
CA ASN A 232 6.23 -27.71 -9.82
C ASN A 232 7.04 -28.87 -9.20
N ASN A 233 8.20 -28.54 -8.65
CA ASN A 233 9.09 -29.47 -7.92
C ASN A 233 9.59 -30.66 -8.75
N GLY A 234 9.70 -30.52 -10.08
CA GLY A 234 10.23 -31.57 -10.96
C GLY A 234 9.23 -32.69 -11.28
N TYR A 235 7.98 -32.54 -10.96
CA TYR A 235 6.97 -33.56 -11.23
C TYR A 235 6.41 -33.45 -12.65
N ILE A 236 6.14 -34.63 -13.24
CA ILE A 236 5.44 -34.78 -14.50
C ILE A 236 4.26 -35.74 -14.24
N LEU A 237 3.07 -35.43 -14.68
CA LEU A 237 1.96 -36.37 -14.65
C LEU A 237 1.72 -36.88 -16.07
N LYS A 238 1.45 -38.19 -16.21
CA LYS A 238 1.13 -38.85 -17.49
C LYS A 238 -0.21 -39.54 -17.40
N THR A 239 -1.02 -39.34 -18.39
CA THR A 239 -2.19 -40.18 -18.63
C THR A 239 -1.96 -41.11 -19.84
N ALA A 240 -2.55 -42.31 -19.80
CA ALA A 240 -2.59 -43.28 -20.90
C ALA A 240 -4.02 -43.73 -21.24
N ASP A 241 -5.02 -43.11 -20.59
CA ASP A 241 -6.45 -43.48 -20.70
C ASP A 241 -7.35 -42.25 -21.00
N GLY A 242 -6.75 -41.20 -21.53
CA GLY A 242 -7.45 -39.97 -21.89
C GLY A 242 -7.90 -39.16 -20.68
N GLY A 243 -7.04 -39.07 -19.65
CA GLY A 243 -7.25 -38.24 -18.46
C GLY A 243 -8.19 -38.84 -17.42
N LYS A 244 -8.56 -40.13 -17.55
CA LYS A 244 -9.34 -40.82 -16.48
C LYS A 244 -8.47 -41.06 -15.26
N SER A 245 -7.18 -41.39 -15.46
CA SER A 245 -6.18 -41.49 -14.41
C SER A 245 -4.85 -40.84 -14.82
N TRP A 246 -4.09 -40.42 -13.80
CA TRP A 246 -2.79 -39.80 -14.00
C TRP A 246 -1.73 -40.52 -13.17
N GLN A 247 -0.59 -40.83 -13.78
CA GLN A 247 0.57 -41.41 -13.13
C GLN A 247 1.61 -40.31 -12.91
N VAL A 248 2.10 -40.17 -11.68
CA VAL A 248 3.17 -39.24 -11.36
C VAL A 248 4.52 -39.84 -11.78
N ILE A 249 5.28 -39.10 -12.56
CA ILE A 249 6.66 -39.39 -12.93
C ILE A 249 7.54 -38.44 -12.14
N GLU A 250 8.36 -38.97 -11.28
CA GLU A 250 9.36 -38.23 -10.50
C GLU A 250 10.72 -38.41 -11.14
N LEU A 251 11.38 -37.31 -11.46
CA LEU A 251 12.74 -37.33 -11.99
C LEU A 251 13.73 -37.14 -10.86
N GLU A 252 14.71 -38.04 -10.77
CA GLU A 252 15.70 -38.02 -9.69
C GLU A 252 16.46 -36.69 -9.64
N ASN A 253 16.59 -36.12 -8.44
CA ASN A 253 17.40 -34.94 -8.14
C ASN A 253 16.90 -33.61 -8.79
N ILE A 254 15.67 -33.52 -9.24
CA ILE A 254 15.08 -32.26 -9.73
C ILE A 254 14.03 -31.76 -8.74
N THR A 255 14.27 -30.59 -8.17
CA THR A 255 13.32 -29.86 -7.32
C THR A 255 12.88 -28.54 -7.95
N SER A 256 13.28 -28.29 -9.19
CA SER A 256 12.91 -27.09 -9.94
C SER A 256 11.54 -27.24 -10.58
N ASN A 257 10.84 -26.13 -10.77
CA ASN A 257 9.53 -26.14 -11.43
C ASN A 257 9.70 -26.42 -12.92
N PHE A 258 8.80 -27.23 -13.48
CA PHE A 258 8.61 -27.36 -14.91
C PHE A 258 7.50 -26.38 -15.35
N ASN A 259 7.83 -25.49 -16.27
CA ASN A 259 6.99 -24.37 -16.66
C ASN A 259 6.19 -24.62 -17.93
N ALA A 260 6.74 -25.41 -18.88
CA ALA A 260 6.09 -25.69 -20.14
C ALA A 260 6.50 -27.05 -20.70
N ILE A 261 5.62 -27.62 -21.49
CA ILE A 261 5.78 -28.88 -22.19
C ILE A 261 5.37 -28.74 -23.65
N SER A 262 6.09 -29.38 -24.57
CA SER A 262 5.71 -29.45 -25.98
C SER A 262 6.08 -30.80 -26.57
N PHE A 263 5.17 -31.34 -27.39
CA PHE A 263 5.35 -32.58 -28.13
C PHE A 263 5.16 -32.40 -29.65
N TYR A 264 5.96 -33.15 -30.38
CA TYR A 264 5.76 -33.36 -31.80
C TYR A 264 6.00 -34.85 -32.13
N LYS A 265 4.96 -35.55 -32.50
CA LYS A 265 4.96 -37.04 -32.70
C LYS A 265 5.44 -37.74 -31.39
N ASP A 266 6.55 -38.46 -31.48
CA ASP A 266 7.11 -39.22 -30.35
C ASP A 266 8.11 -38.41 -29.50
N LYS A 267 8.49 -37.23 -29.97
CA LYS A 267 9.47 -36.35 -29.29
C LYS A 267 8.77 -35.34 -28.40
N GLY A 268 9.28 -35.18 -27.19
CA GLY A 268 8.75 -34.20 -26.22
C GLY A 268 9.90 -33.42 -25.55
N ILE A 269 9.62 -32.18 -25.21
CA ILE A 269 10.50 -31.29 -24.44
C ILE A 269 9.71 -30.69 -23.30
N ILE A 270 10.26 -30.75 -22.09
CA ILE A 270 9.79 -30.04 -20.91
C ILE A 270 10.89 -29.05 -20.52
N VAL A 271 10.52 -27.84 -20.19
CA VAL A 271 11.44 -26.80 -19.74
C VAL A 271 11.00 -26.19 -18.41
N GLY A 272 11.97 -25.69 -17.66
CA GLY A 272 11.65 -25.13 -16.34
C GLY A 272 12.69 -24.16 -15.81
N ASP A 273 12.56 -23.89 -14.52
CA ASP A 273 13.45 -23.00 -13.79
C ASP A 273 14.89 -23.54 -13.77
N ARG A 274 15.85 -22.67 -13.52
CA ARG A 274 17.28 -23.01 -13.39
C ARG A 274 17.87 -23.71 -14.61
N SER A 275 17.38 -23.37 -15.81
CA SER A 275 17.86 -23.87 -17.11
C SER A 275 17.71 -25.39 -17.30
N TYR A 276 16.72 -26.01 -16.66
CA TYR A 276 16.42 -27.42 -16.90
C TYR A 276 15.69 -27.63 -18.21
N ILE A 277 16.12 -28.61 -18.95
CA ILE A 277 15.50 -29.15 -20.17
C ILE A 277 15.41 -30.66 -20.02
N VAL A 278 14.22 -31.22 -20.18
CA VAL A 278 13.96 -32.64 -20.10
C VAL A 278 13.39 -33.09 -21.44
N THR A 279 13.96 -34.08 -22.07
CA THR A 279 13.59 -34.52 -23.42
C THR A 279 13.21 -35.99 -23.44
N THR A 280 12.27 -36.35 -24.31
CA THR A 280 11.91 -37.73 -24.64
C THR A 280 11.91 -37.91 -26.16
N ALA A 281 12.16 -39.14 -26.63
CA ALA A 281 12.06 -39.51 -28.02
C ALA A 281 11.13 -40.71 -28.24
N ASP A 282 10.41 -41.16 -27.19
CA ASP A 282 9.61 -42.39 -27.13
C ASP A 282 8.23 -42.20 -26.47
N LYS A 283 7.63 -41.03 -26.66
CA LYS A 283 6.36 -40.62 -26.05
C LYS A 283 6.36 -40.69 -24.54
N GLY A 284 7.47 -40.20 -23.92
CA GLY A 284 7.62 -40.13 -22.46
C GLY A 284 7.67 -41.50 -21.79
N LYS A 285 8.23 -42.52 -22.43
CA LYS A 285 8.59 -43.77 -21.76
C LYS A 285 9.91 -43.59 -21.02
N THR A 286 10.84 -42.90 -21.67
CA THR A 286 12.15 -42.52 -21.08
C THR A 286 12.36 -41.02 -21.20
N TRP A 287 13.06 -40.46 -20.19
CA TRP A 287 13.37 -39.03 -20.15
C TRP A 287 14.84 -38.79 -19.97
N ARG A 288 15.40 -37.87 -20.75
CA ARG A 288 16.77 -37.40 -20.62
C ARG A 288 16.78 -36.01 -20.03
N ILE A 289 17.49 -35.84 -18.92
CA ILE A 289 17.66 -34.59 -18.22
C ILE A 289 18.88 -33.87 -18.71
N GLN A 290 18.75 -32.57 -18.99
CA GLN A 290 19.84 -31.65 -19.30
C GLN A 290 19.64 -30.36 -18.52
N GLN A 291 20.71 -29.92 -17.85
CA GLN A 291 20.77 -28.59 -17.28
C GLN A 291 21.85 -27.79 -18.00
N LEU A 292 21.49 -26.66 -18.60
CA LEU A 292 22.49 -25.82 -19.25
C LEU A 292 23.35 -25.15 -18.19
N SER A 293 24.67 -25.29 -18.32
CA SER A 293 25.64 -24.85 -17.32
C SER A 293 25.58 -23.33 -17.09
N GLU A 294 25.70 -22.94 -15.84
CA GLU A 294 25.94 -21.57 -15.42
C GLU A 294 27.20 -21.02 -16.12
N GLY A 295 27.17 -19.78 -16.56
CA GLY A 295 28.28 -19.11 -17.22
C GLY A 295 28.36 -19.29 -18.75
N LYS A 296 27.63 -20.23 -19.37
CA LYS A 296 27.64 -20.38 -20.82
C LYS A 296 26.94 -19.23 -21.55
N TYR A 297 25.86 -18.74 -20.97
CA TYR A 297 25.02 -17.67 -21.54
C TYR A 297 24.91 -16.47 -20.62
N LYS A 298 25.04 -16.70 -19.30
CA LYS A 298 25.01 -15.69 -18.26
C LYS A 298 25.70 -16.20 -16.99
N LYS A 299 25.96 -15.29 -16.04
CA LYS A 299 26.55 -15.60 -14.73
C LYS A 299 25.63 -16.47 -13.85
N ASN A 300 24.32 -16.42 -14.05
CA ASN A 300 23.31 -17.19 -13.32
C ASN A 300 22.48 -18.07 -14.28
N PHE A 301 21.80 -19.09 -13.75
CA PHE A 301 20.83 -19.88 -14.49
C PHE A 301 19.64 -19.02 -14.95
N LEU A 302 19.11 -19.33 -16.16
CA LEU A 302 17.89 -18.72 -16.70
C LEU A 302 16.68 -19.54 -16.31
N ASN A 303 15.51 -18.91 -16.13
CA ASN A 303 14.26 -19.62 -16.12
C ASN A 303 13.70 -19.70 -17.54
N PHE A 304 13.37 -20.90 -17.96
CA PHE A 304 12.73 -21.17 -19.24
C PHE A 304 11.23 -21.13 -19.04
N ASN A 305 10.56 -20.23 -19.75
CA ASN A 305 9.16 -19.90 -19.52
C ASN A 305 8.22 -20.68 -20.46
N ASN A 306 8.64 -20.96 -21.68
CA ASN A 306 7.83 -21.69 -22.64
C ASN A 306 8.71 -22.40 -23.68
N VAL A 307 8.14 -23.41 -24.34
CA VAL A 307 8.82 -24.19 -25.37
C VAL A 307 7.82 -24.59 -26.47
N GLN A 308 8.28 -24.64 -27.70
CA GLN A 308 7.54 -25.24 -28.82
C GLN A 308 8.48 -26.09 -29.65
N ILE A 309 8.08 -27.35 -29.91
CA ILE A 309 8.64 -28.16 -30.96
C ILE A 309 7.87 -27.85 -32.24
N ILE A 310 8.58 -27.37 -33.27
CA ILE A 310 7.97 -26.94 -34.53
C ILE A 310 7.90 -28.12 -35.51
N ASP A 311 8.97 -28.89 -35.58
CA ASP A 311 9.09 -30.09 -36.42
C ASP A 311 10.11 -31.10 -35.84
N ASP A 312 10.45 -32.17 -36.61
CA ASP A 312 11.39 -33.21 -36.19
C ASP A 312 12.80 -32.65 -35.87
N THR A 313 13.13 -31.43 -36.26
CA THR A 313 14.48 -30.86 -36.21
C THR A 313 14.59 -29.55 -35.45
N THR A 314 13.48 -28.83 -35.32
CA THR A 314 13.45 -27.44 -34.83
C THR A 314 12.58 -27.31 -33.60
N SER A 315 13.17 -26.78 -32.54
CA SER A 315 12.41 -26.33 -31.37
C SER A 315 12.94 -25.01 -30.84
N ILE A 316 12.09 -24.26 -30.18
CA ILE A 316 12.42 -22.96 -29.62
C ILE A 316 11.98 -22.90 -28.15
N ILE A 317 12.86 -22.43 -27.31
CA ILE A 317 12.60 -22.13 -25.88
C ILE A 317 12.67 -20.63 -25.71
N VAL A 318 11.74 -20.04 -24.96
CA VAL A 318 11.78 -18.63 -24.52
C VAL A 318 12.04 -18.55 -23.02
N ALA A 319 12.79 -17.52 -22.63
CA ALA A 319 13.35 -17.43 -21.28
C ALA A 319 13.31 -15.99 -20.74
N ASP A 320 13.73 -15.88 -19.49
CA ASP A 320 13.97 -14.62 -18.83
C ASP A 320 15.06 -13.80 -19.53
N GLU A 321 15.05 -12.48 -19.25
CA GLU A 321 16.05 -11.51 -19.70
C GLU A 321 16.19 -11.41 -21.22
N GLY A 322 15.14 -11.75 -21.97
CA GLY A 322 15.08 -11.66 -23.41
C GLY A 322 15.82 -12.75 -24.15
N PHE A 323 16.18 -13.83 -23.47
CA PHE A 323 16.79 -14.96 -24.14
C PHE A 323 15.75 -15.84 -24.83
N TYR A 324 16.13 -16.36 -26.01
CA TYR A 324 15.49 -17.50 -26.64
C TYR A 324 16.55 -18.47 -27.15
N LEU A 325 16.22 -19.76 -27.16
CA LEU A 325 17.14 -20.80 -27.56
C LEU A 325 16.52 -21.58 -28.71
N THR A 326 17.38 -21.94 -29.67
CA THR A 326 17.02 -22.84 -30.78
C THR A 326 17.80 -24.15 -30.66
N SER A 327 17.15 -25.26 -30.95
CA SER A 327 17.76 -26.59 -30.85
C SER A 327 18.44 -27.03 -32.13
N ASN A 328 19.34 -28.03 -31.98
CA ASN A 328 19.77 -28.88 -33.09
C ASN A 328 18.74 -30.01 -33.33
N LYS A 329 18.97 -30.79 -34.41
CA LYS A 329 18.11 -31.87 -34.89
C LYS A 329 17.67 -32.91 -33.83
N ASN A 330 18.49 -33.13 -32.81
CA ASN A 330 18.23 -34.16 -31.78
C ASN A 330 17.91 -33.56 -30.40
N PHE A 331 17.72 -32.26 -30.30
CA PHE A 331 17.49 -31.54 -29.05
C PHE A 331 18.61 -31.75 -28.00
N THR A 332 19.85 -31.99 -28.47
CA THR A 332 20.99 -32.27 -27.61
C THR A 332 21.88 -31.06 -27.39
N SER A 333 21.78 -30.06 -28.24
CA SER A 333 22.50 -28.80 -28.10
C SER A 333 21.60 -27.61 -28.45
N TRP A 334 21.90 -26.46 -27.85
CA TRP A 334 21.11 -25.28 -27.89
C TRP A 334 21.97 -24.08 -28.26
N ALA A 335 21.50 -23.28 -29.22
CA ALA A 335 22.05 -21.97 -29.54
C ALA A 335 21.20 -20.89 -28.85
N ALA A 336 21.85 -20.07 -28.04
CA ALA A 336 21.15 -18.99 -27.35
C ALA A 336 21.29 -17.67 -28.11
N HIS A 337 20.17 -16.97 -28.19
CA HIS A 337 20.04 -15.66 -28.80
C HIS A 337 19.45 -14.71 -27.74
N LYS A 338 19.74 -13.41 -27.85
CA LYS A 338 19.25 -12.42 -26.88
C LYS A 338 18.69 -11.20 -27.59
N PHE A 339 17.48 -10.80 -27.19
CA PHE A 339 16.92 -9.47 -27.44
C PHE A 339 17.36 -8.48 -26.34
N LYS A 340 16.56 -7.45 -26.11
CA LYS A 340 16.67 -6.56 -24.94
C LYS A 340 16.28 -7.33 -23.66
N ASP A 341 16.62 -6.79 -22.50
CA ASP A 341 16.43 -7.39 -21.18
C ASP A 341 14.94 -7.45 -20.71
N ASN A 342 14.02 -7.85 -21.60
CA ASN A 342 12.61 -8.06 -21.30
C ASN A 342 12.31 -9.56 -21.34
N ASN A 343 11.72 -10.10 -20.29
CA ASN A 343 11.39 -11.52 -20.22
C ASN A 343 10.43 -11.92 -21.35
N LEU A 344 10.67 -13.08 -21.95
CA LEU A 344 9.82 -13.71 -22.95
C LEU A 344 9.00 -14.82 -22.30
N TYR A 345 7.70 -14.90 -22.61
CA TYR A 345 6.78 -15.87 -22.00
C TYR A 345 6.01 -16.70 -23.00
N ALA A 346 5.88 -16.23 -24.23
CA ALA A 346 5.11 -16.91 -25.25
C ALA A 346 5.93 -17.14 -26.52
N VAL A 347 5.76 -18.32 -27.09
CA VAL A 347 6.31 -18.71 -28.39
C VAL A 347 5.19 -19.35 -29.22
N TYR A 348 5.10 -18.99 -30.49
CA TYR A 348 4.23 -19.65 -31.44
C TYR A 348 4.80 -19.57 -32.85
N PHE A 349 5.14 -20.70 -33.43
CA PHE A 349 5.61 -20.85 -34.80
C PHE A 349 4.61 -21.64 -35.62
N THR A 350 4.32 -21.17 -36.82
CA THR A 350 3.47 -21.85 -37.77
C THR A 350 4.25 -22.86 -38.61
N ASN A 351 5.52 -22.57 -38.84
CA ASN A 351 6.50 -23.40 -39.56
C ASN A 351 7.91 -22.93 -39.14
N PRO A 352 9.00 -23.64 -39.53
CA PRO A 352 10.34 -23.27 -39.12
C PRO A 352 10.84 -21.86 -39.51
N LYS A 353 10.14 -21.19 -40.44
CA LYS A 353 10.51 -19.84 -40.89
C LYS A 353 9.67 -18.74 -40.28
N GLU A 354 8.40 -19.00 -40.02
CA GLU A 354 7.44 -17.99 -39.58
C GLU A 354 6.97 -18.21 -38.15
N GLY A 355 7.17 -17.23 -37.31
CA GLY A 355 6.78 -17.34 -35.93
C GLY A 355 6.80 -16.06 -35.14
N PHE A 356 6.29 -16.17 -33.93
CA PHE A 356 6.09 -15.08 -33.00
C PHE A 356 6.68 -15.43 -31.62
N LEU A 357 7.36 -14.46 -31.01
CA LEU A 357 7.71 -14.48 -29.60
C LEU A 357 7.04 -13.30 -28.91
N ALA A 358 6.64 -13.44 -27.63
CA ALA A 358 6.07 -12.34 -26.90
C ALA A 358 6.43 -12.41 -25.41
N GLY A 359 6.32 -11.27 -24.73
CA GLY A 359 6.68 -11.18 -23.32
C GLY A 359 6.24 -9.91 -22.64
N GLU A 360 7.13 -9.34 -21.83
CA GLU A 360 6.89 -8.12 -21.07
C GLU A 360 6.62 -6.92 -21.97
N LYS A 361 5.92 -5.92 -21.39
CA LYS A 361 5.51 -4.68 -22.05
C LYS A 361 4.62 -4.89 -23.27
N ALA A 362 4.04 -6.11 -23.40
CA ALA A 362 3.25 -6.54 -24.53
C ALA A 362 3.98 -6.37 -25.88
N ASP A 363 5.30 -6.59 -25.88
CA ASP A 363 6.12 -6.65 -27.09
C ASP A 363 5.90 -7.99 -27.78
N ILE A 364 5.58 -7.95 -29.09
CA ILE A 364 5.47 -9.13 -29.96
C ILE A 364 6.59 -9.02 -31.02
N TYR A 365 7.42 -10.04 -31.11
CA TYR A 365 8.45 -10.18 -32.10
C TYR A 365 7.96 -11.14 -33.17
N PHE A 366 8.13 -10.79 -34.44
CA PHE A 366 7.71 -11.58 -35.58
C PHE A 366 8.90 -11.81 -36.52
N THR A 367 9.05 -13.06 -36.99
CA THR A 367 10.06 -13.47 -37.98
C THR A 367 9.41 -14.18 -39.17
N THR A 368 10.04 -14.07 -40.34
CA THR A 368 9.70 -14.81 -41.58
C THR A 368 10.87 -15.58 -42.16
N ASP A 369 12.02 -15.57 -41.44
CA ASP A 369 13.28 -16.19 -41.89
C ASP A 369 13.87 -17.16 -40.84
N GLY A 370 13.03 -17.62 -39.91
CA GLY A 370 13.43 -18.58 -38.87
C GLY A 370 14.18 -17.97 -37.70
N GLY A 371 14.06 -16.65 -37.53
CA GLY A 371 14.68 -15.96 -36.39
C GLY A 371 15.99 -15.29 -36.71
N GLU A 372 16.43 -15.23 -37.99
CA GLU A 372 17.57 -14.43 -38.40
C GLU A 372 17.31 -12.95 -38.23
N LYS A 373 16.07 -12.51 -38.57
CA LYS A 373 15.57 -11.14 -38.37
C LYS A 373 14.24 -11.12 -37.67
N TRP A 374 14.08 -10.14 -36.78
CA TRP A 374 12.84 -9.93 -36.04
C TRP A 374 12.33 -8.52 -36.20
N THR A 375 11.06 -8.41 -36.47
CA THR A 375 10.32 -7.16 -36.35
C THR A 375 9.54 -7.13 -35.07
N VAL A 376 9.52 -5.96 -34.38
CA VAL A 376 8.82 -5.82 -33.11
C VAL A 376 7.56 -4.97 -33.26
N LYS A 377 6.45 -5.47 -32.76
CA LYS A 377 5.19 -4.74 -32.60
C LYS A 377 4.94 -4.57 -31.13
N ARG A 378 4.83 -3.34 -30.65
CA ARG A 378 4.49 -3.05 -29.26
C ARG A 378 2.99 -2.78 -29.15
N LEU A 379 2.31 -3.59 -28.35
CA LEU A 379 0.92 -3.38 -27.97
C LEU A 379 0.87 -2.62 -26.64
N LYS A 380 -0.25 -2.00 -26.32
CA LYS A 380 -0.46 -1.33 -25.04
C LYS A 380 -0.90 -2.36 -24.00
N GLY A 381 0.01 -2.89 -23.21
CA GLY A 381 -0.24 -3.90 -22.18
C GLY A 381 0.98 -4.11 -21.29
N GLU A 382 0.83 -4.95 -20.26
CA GLU A 382 1.91 -5.25 -19.32
C GLU A 382 2.75 -6.44 -19.77
N ARG A 383 2.10 -7.57 -20.01
CA ARG A 383 2.75 -8.84 -20.32
C ARG A 383 1.82 -9.72 -21.14
N ILE A 384 2.37 -10.37 -22.16
CA ILE A 384 1.71 -11.44 -22.92
C ILE A 384 2.21 -12.77 -22.35
N ASN A 385 1.26 -13.64 -21.96
CA ASN A 385 1.53 -14.94 -21.36
C ASN A 385 1.46 -16.08 -22.38
N LYS A 386 0.54 -16.02 -23.35
CA LYS A 386 0.36 -17.05 -24.38
C LYS A 386 -0.01 -16.38 -25.72
N LEU A 387 0.51 -16.96 -26.78
CA LEU A 387 0.09 -16.74 -28.16
C LEU A 387 -0.57 -18.01 -28.70
N SER A 388 -1.61 -17.89 -29.49
CA SER A 388 -2.23 -19.04 -30.12
C SER A 388 -2.82 -18.64 -31.47
N LEU A 389 -2.73 -19.51 -32.44
CA LEU A 389 -3.27 -19.31 -33.78
C LEU A 389 -4.34 -20.36 -34.06
N ASN A 390 -5.52 -19.93 -34.49
CA ASN A 390 -6.59 -20.82 -34.96
C ASN A 390 -7.28 -20.18 -36.16
N ASN A 391 -7.43 -20.92 -37.28
CA ASN A 391 -8.10 -20.44 -38.50
C ASN A 391 -7.59 -19.06 -38.99
N ASN A 392 -6.28 -18.83 -39.01
CA ASN A 392 -5.63 -17.54 -39.31
C ASN A 392 -5.94 -16.39 -38.34
N LEU A 393 -6.55 -16.70 -37.21
CA LEU A 393 -6.77 -15.74 -36.11
C LEU A 393 -5.66 -15.90 -35.07
N LEU A 394 -4.84 -14.88 -34.93
CA LEU A 394 -3.77 -14.86 -33.94
C LEU A 394 -4.27 -14.19 -32.66
N TRP A 395 -4.25 -14.94 -31.59
CA TRP A 395 -4.64 -14.50 -30.26
C TRP A 395 -3.41 -14.21 -29.40
N ALA A 396 -3.49 -13.12 -28.63
CA ALA A 396 -2.51 -12.79 -27.60
C ALA A 396 -3.23 -12.52 -26.28
N ILE A 397 -2.89 -13.27 -25.25
CA ILE A 397 -3.49 -13.11 -23.93
C ILE A 397 -2.43 -12.84 -22.88
N GLY A 398 -2.83 -12.16 -21.80
CA GLY A 398 -1.86 -11.78 -20.78
C GLY A 398 -2.46 -11.17 -19.52
N ASN A 399 -1.60 -10.43 -18.81
CA ASN A 399 -1.96 -9.85 -17.53
C ASN A 399 -3.05 -8.77 -17.65
N ASN A 400 -3.81 -8.56 -16.56
CA ASN A 400 -4.87 -7.56 -16.46
C ASN A 400 -5.94 -7.68 -17.54
N SER A 401 -6.43 -8.91 -17.80
CA SER A 401 -7.40 -9.23 -18.83
C SER A 401 -6.96 -8.78 -20.23
N PHE A 402 -5.65 -8.74 -20.46
CA PHE A 402 -5.14 -8.45 -21.79
C PHE A 402 -5.56 -9.56 -22.75
N LEU A 403 -6.40 -9.21 -23.71
CA LEU A 403 -6.92 -10.12 -24.74
C LEU A 403 -6.97 -9.35 -26.05
N MET A 404 -6.19 -9.80 -27.01
CA MET A 404 -6.05 -9.18 -28.32
C MET A 404 -6.22 -10.23 -29.42
N LEU A 405 -6.84 -9.83 -30.51
CA LEU A 405 -7.06 -10.64 -31.69
C LEU A 405 -6.51 -9.92 -32.93
N SER A 406 -5.73 -10.63 -33.72
CA SER A 406 -5.32 -10.20 -35.04
C SER A 406 -5.90 -11.14 -36.10
N LYS A 407 -6.52 -10.55 -37.16
CA LYS A 407 -7.10 -11.27 -38.31
C LYS A 407 -6.16 -11.23 -39.53
N ASP A 408 -5.00 -10.66 -39.39
CA ASP A 408 -4.03 -10.42 -40.46
C ASP A 408 -2.60 -10.81 -40.08
N MET A 409 -2.48 -11.89 -39.30
CA MET A 409 -1.21 -12.46 -38.83
C MET A 409 -0.29 -11.42 -38.13
N GLY A 410 -0.89 -10.65 -37.19
CA GLY A 410 -0.15 -9.74 -36.32
C GLY A 410 0.10 -8.35 -36.89
N LYS A 411 -0.38 -8.02 -38.09
CA LYS A 411 -0.24 -6.69 -38.66
C LYS A 411 -1.11 -5.66 -37.94
N THR A 412 -2.38 -5.99 -37.70
CA THR A 412 -3.30 -5.18 -36.91
C THR A 412 -3.90 -5.97 -35.76
N TRP A 413 -4.22 -5.29 -34.66
CA TRP A 413 -4.73 -5.91 -33.45
C TRP A 413 -5.98 -5.19 -32.94
N GLN A 414 -6.98 -5.96 -32.59
CA GLN A 414 -8.19 -5.52 -31.91
C GLN A 414 -8.18 -6.10 -30.50
N GLY A 415 -8.58 -5.34 -29.49
CA GLY A 415 -8.48 -5.83 -28.14
C GLY A 415 -9.57 -5.34 -27.21
N LEU A 416 -9.88 -6.17 -26.20
CA LEU A 416 -10.55 -5.73 -25.00
C LEU A 416 -9.54 -4.90 -24.19
N LYS A 417 -9.85 -3.63 -23.93
CA LYS A 417 -9.09 -2.82 -23.00
C LYS A 417 -9.39 -3.27 -21.58
N GLY A 418 -8.57 -4.17 -21.04
CA GLY A 418 -8.61 -4.53 -19.63
C GLY A 418 -7.91 -3.45 -18.82
N SER A 419 -8.62 -2.77 -18.03
CA SER A 419 -8.41 -2.15 -16.72
C SER A 419 -9.30 -0.93 -16.56
N SER A 420 -10.20 -0.99 -15.61
CA SER A 420 -10.98 0.17 -15.22
C SER A 420 -10.02 1.22 -14.63
N ILE A 421 -10.02 2.43 -15.18
CA ILE A 421 -9.41 3.63 -14.57
C ILE A 421 -9.74 3.71 -13.08
N PHE A 422 -10.94 3.25 -12.71
CA PHE A 422 -11.40 3.16 -11.33
C PHE A 422 -10.49 2.30 -10.44
N VAL A 423 -9.99 1.14 -10.93
CA VAL A 423 -9.07 0.28 -10.15
C VAL A 423 -7.72 0.96 -9.93
N TYR A 424 -7.18 1.66 -10.93
CA TYR A 424 -5.96 2.45 -10.75
C TYR A 424 -6.14 3.58 -9.75
N LEU A 425 -7.27 4.31 -9.85
CA LEU A 425 -7.61 5.36 -8.90
C LEU A 425 -7.76 4.79 -7.49
N LEU A 426 -8.47 3.69 -7.33
CA LEU A 426 -8.65 3.05 -6.04
C LEU A 426 -7.31 2.62 -5.42
N ASN A 427 -6.44 1.99 -6.20
CA ASN A 427 -5.11 1.56 -5.74
C ASN A 427 -4.22 2.74 -5.31
N PHE A 428 -4.40 3.90 -5.93
CA PHE A 428 -3.70 5.12 -5.56
C PHE A 428 -4.30 5.79 -4.33
N PHE A 429 -5.63 5.92 -4.29
CA PHE A 429 -6.32 6.68 -3.23
C PHE A 429 -6.56 5.89 -1.94
N ALA A 430 -6.68 4.56 -1.98
CA ALA A 430 -6.95 3.79 -0.78
C ALA A 430 -5.82 3.89 0.26
N PRO A 431 -4.53 3.68 -0.06
CA PRO A 431 -3.45 3.88 0.90
C PRO A 431 -3.39 5.32 1.42
N PHE A 432 -3.59 6.32 0.52
CA PHE A 432 -3.64 7.72 0.90
C PHE A 432 -4.75 8.02 1.91
N PHE A 433 -5.95 7.45 1.71
CA PHE A 433 -7.09 7.62 2.62
C PHE A 433 -6.79 7.08 4.02
N PHE A 434 -6.16 5.91 4.13
CA PHE A 434 -5.79 5.36 5.44
C PHE A 434 -4.73 6.19 6.16
N ILE A 435 -3.73 6.68 5.43
CA ILE A 435 -2.73 7.61 5.98
C ILE A 435 -3.41 8.90 6.44
N TRP A 436 -4.36 9.40 5.68
CA TRP A 436 -5.14 10.58 6.03
C TRP A 436 -5.96 10.37 7.32
N VAL A 437 -6.65 9.24 7.45
CA VAL A 437 -7.38 8.89 8.68
C VAL A 437 -6.42 8.81 9.87
N LEU A 438 -5.25 8.23 9.72
CA LEU A 438 -4.24 8.14 10.77
C LEU A 438 -3.82 9.53 11.27
N PHE A 439 -3.50 10.46 10.37
CA PHE A 439 -3.12 11.82 10.76
C PHE A 439 -4.30 12.62 11.31
N LEU A 440 -5.50 12.40 10.79
CA LEU A 440 -6.72 12.99 11.35
C LEU A 440 -6.91 12.55 12.82
N MET A 441 -6.79 11.26 13.10
CA MET A 441 -6.85 10.74 14.47
C MET A 441 -5.72 11.29 15.34
N CYS A 442 -4.52 11.42 14.79
CA CYS A 442 -3.38 12.02 15.47
C CYS A 442 -3.72 13.45 15.95
N TYR A 443 -4.29 14.28 15.08
CA TYR A 443 -4.64 15.66 15.43
C TYR A 443 -5.83 15.77 16.36
N MET A 444 -6.80 14.85 16.29
CA MET A 444 -7.98 14.90 17.16
C MET A 444 -7.76 14.29 18.54
N ILE A 445 -6.85 13.31 18.65
CA ILE A 445 -6.70 12.50 19.87
C ILE A 445 -5.47 12.92 20.69
N LEU A 446 -4.31 13.17 20.03
CA LEU A 446 -3.06 13.48 20.74
C LEU A 446 -3.09 14.80 21.51
N PRO A 447 -3.55 15.94 20.95
CA PRO A 447 -3.67 17.18 21.73
C PRO A 447 -4.73 17.06 22.82
N ASN A 448 -4.43 17.64 23.98
CA ASN A 448 -5.38 17.67 25.10
C ASN A 448 -6.39 18.80 25.00
N THR A 449 -6.96 18.99 23.81
CA THR A 449 -8.00 19.97 23.51
C THR A 449 -8.98 19.42 22.47
N LYS A 450 -10.19 20.00 22.40
CA LYS A 450 -11.18 19.61 21.40
C LYS A 450 -10.90 20.35 20.09
N ILE A 451 -10.37 19.67 19.12
CA ILE A 451 -10.12 20.22 17.78
C ILE A 451 -11.32 19.92 16.87
N PRO A 452 -11.94 20.93 16.22
CA PRO A 452 -13.03 20.71 15.28
C PRO A 452 -12.59 19.86 14.09
N LEU A 453 -13.48 19.01 13.58
CA LEU A 453 -13.19 18.06 12.50
C LEU A 453 -12.67 18.76 11.22
N ARG A 454 -13.24 19.91 10.83
CA ARG A 454 -12.86 20.60 9.59
C ARG A 454 -11.39 21.08 9.59
N PRO A 455 -10.91 21.85 10.58
CA PRO A 455 -9.49 22.21 10.68
C PRO A 455 -8.56 21.00 10.74
N ALA A 456 -8.90 20.00 11.57
CA ALA A 456 -8.12 18.76 11.67
C ALA A 456 -8.03 18.01 10.33
N ALA A 457 -9.14 17.91 9.59
CA ALA A 457 -9.19 17.25 8.29
C ALA A 457 -8.33 17.94 7.23
N ILE A 458 -8.32 19.28 7.19
CA ILE A 458 -7.50 20.04 6.25
C ILE A 458 -6.02 19.87 6.61
N GLY A 459 -5.65 19.96 7.89
CA GLY A 459 -4.28 19.71 8.33
C GLY A 459 -3.83 18.28 8.02
N ALA A 460 -4.68 17.27 8.26
CA ALA A 460 -4.42 15.88 7.91
C ALA A 460 -4.25 15.68 6.40
N SER A 461 -5.04 16.39 5.57
CA SER A 461 -4.92 16.33 4.11
C SER A 461 -3.57 16.85 3.63
N PHE A 462 -3.14 17.98 4.16
CA PHE A 462 -1.81 18.53 3.87
C PHE A 462 -0.70 17.58 4.31
N THR A 463 -0.75 17.11 5.55
CA THR A 463 0.24 16.18 6.12
C THR A 463 0.35 14.91 5.29
N SER A 464 -0.79 14.30 4.93
CA SER A 464 -0.81 13.06 4.15
C SER A 464 -0.21 13.24 2.76
N ALA A 465 -0.55 14.34 2.07
CA ALA A 465 -0.01 14.64 0.75
C ALA A 465 1.52 14.84 0.81
N VAL A 466 2.00 15.66 1.72
CA VAL A 466 3.45 15.94 1.86
C VAL A 466 4.19 14.69 2.32
N TRP A 467 3.64 13.91 3.24
CA TRP A 467 4.27 12.68 3.74
C TRP A 467 4.38 11.61 2.65
N VAL A 468 3.33 11.42 1.83
CA VAL A 468 3.38 10.48 0.67
C VAL A 468 4.44 10.92 -0.33
N ILE A 469 4.50 12.21 -0.66
CA ILE A 469 5.56 12.75 -1.56
C ILE A 469 6.95 12.51 -0.94
N PHE A 470 7.12 12.77 0.34
CA PHE A 470 8.38 12.52 1.05
C PHE A 470 8.80 11.05 0.96
N ILE A 471 7.89 10.10 1.23
CA ILE A 471 8.19 8.66 1.15
C ILE A 471 8.56 8.24 -0.29
N LEU A 472 7.86 8.74 -1.30
CA LEU A 472 8.20 8.46 -2.70
C LEU A 472 9.61 8.95 -3.06
N LEU A 473 9.96 10.18 -2.67
CA LEU A 473 11.30 10.73 -2.86
C LEU A 473 12.36 9.95 -2.07
N PHE A 474 12.01 9.53 -0.86
CA PHE A 474 12.88 8.73 0.00
C PHE A 474 13.15 7.34 -0.59
N ILE A 475 12.16 6.68 -1.21
CA ILE A 475 12.35 5.41 -1.92
C ILE A 475 13.32 5.58 -3.10
N VAL A 476 13.21 6.68 -3.86
CA VAL A 476 14.15 6.99 -4.94
C VAL A 476 15.56 7.21 -4.39
N TYR A 477 15.69 7.97 -3.29
CA TYR A 477 16.95 8.17 -2.59
C TYR A 477 17.59 6.84 -2.16
N ILE A 478 16.82 5.96 -1.50
CA ILE A 478 17.30 4.64 -1.07
C ILE A 478 17.77 3.80 -2.26
N LYS A 479 16.98 3.74 -3.35
CA LYS A 479 17.36 2.99 -4.56
C LYS A 479 18.65 3.52 -5.20
N ALA A 480 18.87 4.82 -5.19
CA ALA A 480 20.04 5.45 -5.79
C ALA A 480 21.30 5.28 -4.93
N PHE A 481 21.19 5.42 -3.62
CA PHE A 481 22.35 5.55 -2.72
C PHE A 481 22.57 4.37 -1.76
N ALA A 482 21.54 3.53 -1.51
CA ALA A 482 21.66 2.47 -0.51
C ALA A 482 22.76 1.45 -0.80
N LYS A 483 22.93 1.06 -2.08
CA LYS A 483 23.97 0.06 -2.45
C LYS A 483 25.38 0.51 -2.06
N SER A 484 25.73 1.78 -2.29
CA SER A 484 27.06 2.32 -1.94
C SER A 484 27.19 2.53 -0.45
N THR A 485 26.15 3.04 0.22
CA THR A 485 26.19 3.33 1.66
C THR A 485 26.23 2.06 2.51
N PHE A 486 25.45 1.05 2.16
CA PHE A 486 25.50 -0.26 2.83
C PHE A 486 26.80 -1.02 2.56
N ALA A 487 27.41 -0.83 1.39
CA ALA A 487 28.71 -1.43 1.07
C ALA A 487 29.85 -0.86 1.96
N ILE A 488 29.75 0.43 2.37
CA ILE A 488 30.78 1.09 3.16
C ILE A 488 30.52 0.93 4.67
N TYR A 489 29.28 1.13 5.11
CA TYR A 489 28.92 1.21 6.53
C TYR A 489 28.16 0.00 7.06
N GLY A 490 27.81 -0.97 6.22
CA GLY A 490 27.06 -2.17 6.62
C GLY A 490 25.75 -1.83 7.32
N ALA A 491 25.41 -2.58 8.36
CA ALA A 491 24.20 -2.39 9.16
C ALA A 491 24.13 -1.03 9.90
N LEU A 492 25.26 -0.39 10.17
CA LEU A 492 25.31 0.93 10.84
C LEU A 492 24.67 2.02 9.99
N ALA A 493 24.60 1.89 8.67
CA ALA A 493 23.91 2.85 7.79
C ALA A 493 22.40 2.94 8.06
N ALA A 494 21.79 1.89 8.60
CA ALA A 494 20.37 1.88 8.88
C ALA A 494 19.93 2.91 9.92
N PHE A 495 20.78 3.20 10.93
CA PHE A 495 20.43 4.09 12.03
C PHE A 495 20.27 5.57 11.60
N PRO A 496 21.21 6.20 10.88
CA PRO A 496 21.02 7.55 10.35
C PRO A 496 19.83 7.66 9.39
N ILE A 497 19.63 6.65 8.55
CA ILE A 497 18.51 6.59 7.60
C ILE A 497 17.17 6.56 8.36
N PHE A 498 17.07 5.74 9.41
CA PHE A 498 15.90 5.68 10.28
C PHE A 498 15.63 7.04 10.98
N LEU A 499 16.67 7.66 11.53
CA LEU A 499 16.52 8.98 12.17
C LEU A 499 16.04 10.05 11.18
N LEU A 500 16.53 10.04 9.95
CA LEU A 500 16.08 10.96 8.89
C LEU A 500 14.58 10.82 8.63
N VAL A 501 14.08 9.58 8.52
CA VAL A 501 12.65 9.32 8.29
C VAL A 501 11.81 9.79 9.48
N VAL A 502 12.22 9.46 10.71
CA VAL A 502 11.50 9.85 11.93
C VAL A 502 11.45 11.36 12.07
N TYR A 503 12.60 12.03 11.91
CA TYR A 503 12.70 13.50 12.01
C TYR A 503 11.82 14.18 10.96
N SER A 504 11.96 13.81 9.69
CA SER A 504 11.19 14.40 8.60
C SER A 504 9.69 14.18 8.78
N SER A 505 9.28 12.97 9.20
CA SER A 505 7.88 12.67 9.51
C SER A 505 7.34 13.54 10.65
N ALA A 506 8.12 13.73 11.72
CA ALA A 506 7.73 14.59 12.83
C ALA A 506 7.53 16.05 12.38
N VAL A 507 8.46 16.58 11.59
CA VAL A 507 8.37 17.94 11.04
C VAL A 507 7.11 18.11 10.18
N ILE A 508 6.82 17.17 9.29
CA ILE A 508 5.63 17.20 8.43
C ILE A 508 4.34 17.18 9.27
N ILE A 509 4.30 16.34 10.31
CA ILE A 509 3.15 16.27 11.23
C ILE A 509 2.94 17.61 11.95
N LEU A 510 4.00 18.24 12.44
CA LEU A 510 3.90 19.53 13.14
C LEU A 510 3.44 20.65 12.21
N TYR A 511 3.90 20.70 10.96
CA TYR A 511 3.38 21.67 9.98
C TYR A 511 1.88 21.51 9.72
N GLY A 512 1.38 20.27 9.60
CA GLY A 512 -0.04 20.03 9.45
C GLY A 512 -0.87 20.40 10.68
N ALA A 513 -0.29 20.24 11.88
CA ALA A 513 -0.91 20.70 13.11
C ALA A 513 -1.00 22.23 13.16
N GLU A 514 0.06 22.94 12.74
CA GLU A 514 0.05 24.40 12.64
C GLU A 514 -1.03 24.90 11.67
N ILE A 515 -1.17 24.27 10.51
CA ILE A 515 -2.27 24.57 9.57
C ILE A 515 -3.63 24.38 10.23
N SER A 516 -3.81 23.27 10.97
CA SER A 516 -5.05 23.00 11.70
C SER A 516 -5.34 24.08 12.74
N TYR A 517 -4.31 24.51 13.49
CA TYR A 517 -4.43 25.58 14.48
C TYR A 517 -4.80 26.92 13.85
N VAL A 518 -4.12 27.31 12.78
CA VAL A 518 -4.41 28.57 12.05
C VAL A 518 -5.86 28.58 11.54
N LEU A 519 -6.34 27.46 11.00
CA LEU A 519 -7.72 27.34 10.53
C LEU A 519 -8.75 27.31 11.66
N MET A 520 -8.39 26.85 12.84
CA MET A 520 -9.23 26.91 14.03
C MET A 520 -9.36 28.36 14.55
N ASN A 521 -8.32 29.17 14.37
CA ASN A 521 -8.23 30.54 14.89
C ASN A 521 -7.97 31.56 13.75
N PRO A 522 -8.85 31.70 12.75
CA PRO A 522 -8.58 32.49 11.54
C PRO A 522 -8.44 33.99 11.83
N LEU A 523 -9.07 34.47 12.91
CA LEU A 523 -9.01 35.88 13.31
C LEU A 523 -7.67 36.23 13.96
N SER A 524 -7.10 35.34 14.78
CA SER A 524 -5.77 35.54 15.38
C SER A 524 -4.69 35.74 14.31
N TYR A 525 -4.75 34.99 13.20
CA TYR A 525 -3.78 35.13 12.12
C TYR A 525 -3.93 36.42 11.31
N LYS A 526 -5.16 36.87 11.09
CA LYS A 526 -5.45 38.13 10.41
C LYS A 526 -4.93 39.34 11.20
N TYR A 527 -4.96 39.25 12.53
CA TYR A 527 -4.45 40.29 13.41
C TYR A 527 -2.95 40.18 13.67
N LEU A 528 -2.35 38.97 13.63
CA LEU A 528 -0.91 38.81 13.73
C LEU A 528 -0.16 39.55 12.61
N ASN A 529 -0.68 39.52 11.36
CA ASN A 529 -0.12 40.27 10.24
C ASN A 529 -0.25 41.78 10.39
N ARG A 530 -1.28 42.27 11.13
CA ARG A 530 -1.40 43.68 11.52
C ARG A 530 -0.46 44.03 12.66
N ALA A 531 -0.35 43.14 13.67
CA ALA A 531 0.49 43.37 14.84
C ALA A 531 2.02 43.26 14.57
N LEU A 532 2.41 42.50 13.54
CA LEU A 532 3.81 42.48 13.06
C LEU A 532 4.17 43.76 12.28
N LYS A 533 3.20 44.50 11.75
CA LYS A 533 3.39 45.80 11.11
C LYS A 533 3.28 46.98 12.09
N ASP A 534 2.44 46.89 13.11
CA ASP A 534 2.23 47.91 14.08
C ASP A 534 2.71 47.36 15.45
N LYS A 535 3.72 48.00 16.10
CA LYS A 535 4.07 47.67 17.48
C LYS A 535 2.81 47.68 18.32
N LYS A 536 2.54 46.58 19.05
CA LYS A 536 1.33 46.43 19.88
C LYS A 536 1.33 47.49 20.99
N ASP A 537 0.54 48.52 20.81
CA ASP A 537 0.13 49.35 21.92
C ASP A 537 -1.06 48.69 22.61
N ILE A 538 -0.89 48.25 23.85
CA ILE A 538 -2.01 47.81 24.68
C ILE A 538 -2.81 49.04 24.99
N HIS A 539 -4.04 49.14 24.41
CA HIS A 539 -4.93 50.19 24.76
C HIS A 539 -5.44 50.01 26.21
N VAL A 540 -5.26 51.00 27.03
CA VAL A 540 -5.78 51.05 28.39
C VAL A 540 -7.24 50.68 28.45
N TYR A 541 -8.00 51.07 27.43
CA TYR A 541 -9.40 50.69 27.27
C TYR A 541 -9.58 49.15 27.25
N THR A 542 -8.79 48.40 26.50
CA THR A 542 -8.89 46.94 26.44
C THR A 542 -8.61 46.28 27.80
N ALA A 543 -7.61 46.76 28.50
CA ALA A 543 -7.30 46.29 29.85
C ALA A 543 -8.43 46.55 30.85
N ILE A 544 -9.00 47.75 30.83
CA ILE A 544 -10.18 48.10 31.67
C ILE A 544 -11.42 47.27 31.25
N ALA A 545 -11.66 47.09 29.96
CA ALA A 545 -12.81 46.31 29.46
C ALA A 545 -12.74 44.87 29.93
N VAL A 546 -11.55 44.23 29.88
CA VAL A 546 -11.37 42.84 30.34
C VAL A 546 -11.60 42.75 31.86
N LEU A 547 -11.00 43.62 32.65
CA LEU A 547 -11.24 43.65 34.10
C LEU A 547 -12.70 43.94 34.44
N HIS A 548 -13.30 44.94 33.79
CA HIS A 548 -14.68 45.27 33.96
C HIS A 548 -15.61 44.04 33.71
N HIS A 549 -15.40 43.31 32.64
CA HIS A 549 -16.19 42.12 32.33
C HIS A 549 -16.07 41.03 33.42
N ILE A 550 -14.86 40.75 33.87
CA ILE A 550 -14.57 39.76 34.92
C ILE A 550 -15.27 40.14 36.23
N TYR A 551 -15.10 41.40 36.66
CA TYR A 551 -15.64 41.90 37.92
C TYR A 551 -17.15 42.02 37.89
N LYS A 552 -17.73 42.61 36.86
CA LYS A 552 -19.18 42.75 36.69
C LYS A 552 -19.88 41.39 36.69
N LYS A 553 -19.35 40.39 35.97
CA LYS A 553 -19.90 39.05 35.95
C LYS A 553 -19.88 38.38 37.32
N PHE A 554 -18.75 38.51 38.04
CA PHE A 554 -18.58 37.93 39.37
C PHE A 554 -19.50 38.60 40.39
N GLU A 555 -19.54 39.95 40.43
CA GLU A 555 -20.39 40.74 41.36
C GLU A 555 -21.88 40.55 41.09
N SER A 556 -22.28 40.27 39.84
CA SER A 556 -23.64 39.88 39.49
C SER A 556 -24.03 38.44 39.85
N GLY A 557 -23.15 37.69 40.53
CA GLY A 557 -23.40 36.30 40.95
C GLY A 557 -23.38 35.26 39.86
N LYS A 558 -22.87 35.61 38.64
CA LYS A 558 -22.83 34.71 37.48
C LYS A 558 -21.55 33.82 37.46
N GLY A 559 -20.76 33.83 38.53
CA GLY A 559 -19.61 32.94 38.68
C GLY A 559 -18.35 33.40 37.94
N ALA A 560 -17.42 32.44 37.72
CA ALA A 560 -16.16 32.69 37.06
C ALA A 560 -16.33 33.00 35.55
N THR A 561 -15.38 33.77 35.00
CA THR A 561 -15.35 34.10 33.56
C THR A 561 -14.42 33.13 32.84
N SER A 562 -14.82 32.64 31.71
CA SER A 562 -13.96 31.79 30.88
C SER A 562 -13.05 32.61 29.95
N PHE A 563 -11.93 32.07 29.54
CA PHE A 563 -11.02 32.67 28.56
C PHE A 563 -11.74 33.02 27.25
N GLN A 564 -12.64 32.14 26.78
CA GLN A 564 -13.37 32.34 25.54
C GLN A 564 -14.35 33.54 25.58
N GLU A 565 -14.92 33.85 26.75
CA GLU A 565 -15.78 35.02 26.92
C GLU A 565 -15.03 36.36 26.85
N LEU A 566 -13.71 36.34 27.18
CA LEU A 566 -12.87 37.54 27.16
C LEU A 566 -12.25 37.79 25.78
N LEU A 567 -12.12 36.76 24.96
CA LEU A 567 -11.42 36.80 23.68
C LEU A 567 -11.98 37.90 22.72
N PRO A 568 -13.29 38.12 22.60
CA PRO A 568 -13.83 39.22 21.78
C PRO A 568 -13.37 40.60 22.22
N LEU A 569 -13.07 40.81 23.51
CA LEU A 569 -12.66 42.12 24.07
C LEU A 569 -11.23 42.51 23.64
N THR A 570 -10.41 41.50 23.26
CA THR A 570 -9.07 41.68 22.69
C THR A 570 -9.07 41.55 21.18
N LEU A 571 -10.21 41.71 20.52
CA LEU A 571 -10.37 41.52 19.08
C LEU A 571 -9.95 40.10 18.63
N ASN A 572 -10.15 39.10 19.47
CA ASN A 572 -9.73 37.70 19.32
C ASN A 572 -8.19 37.50 19.24
N ASP A 573 -7.42 38.41 19.79
CA ASP A 573 -5.98 38.26 19.94
C ASP A 573 -5.69 37.45 21.21
N VAL A 574 -5.37 36.15 21.03
CA VAL A 574 -5.10 35.20 22.11
C VAL A 574 -3.85 35.62 22.90
N ASP A 575 -2.76 36.06 22.20
CA ASP A 575 -1.50 36.42 22.81
C ASP A 575 -1.63 37.69 23.66
N LEU A 576 -2.42 38.65 23.17
CA LEU A 576 -2.71 39.86 23.91
C LEU A 576 -3.53 39.56 25.18
N LEU A 577 -4.52 38.67 25.06
CA LEU A 577 -5.34 38.30 26.21
C LEU A 577 -4.52 37.53 27.24
N ASP A 578 -3.71 36.54 26.85
CA ASP A 578 -2.83 35.80 27.74
C ASP A 578 -1.85 36.73 28.49
N MET A 579 -1.21 37.63 27.76
CA MET A 579 -0.29 38.62 28.37
C MET A 579 -1.00 39.53 29.36
N LEU A 580 -2.21 39.98 29.07
CA LEU A 580 -3.03 40.79 29.99
C LEU A 580 -3.42 40.01 31.23
N LEU A 581 -3.89 38.78 31.08
CA LEU A 581 -4.31 37.93 32.19
C LEU A 581 -3.13 37.56 33.10
N ASP A 582 -1.98 37.19 32.54
CA ASP A 582 -0.76 36.92 33.30
C ASP A 582 -0.33 38.15 34.11
N THR A 583 -0.40 39.33 33.49
CA THR A 583 -0.08 40.60 34.16
C THR A 583 -1.07 40.89 35.30
N PHE A 584 -2.34 40.66 35.06
CA PHE A 584 -3.38 40.89 36.06
C PHE A 584 -3.31 39.91 37.25
N VAL A 585 -2.88 38.66 36.98
CA VAL A 585 -2.61 37.67 38.03
C VAL A 585 -1.41 38.10 38.86
N LYS A 586 -0.31 38.54 38.20
CA LYS A 586 0.91 39.05 38.87
C LYS A 586 0.62 40.25 39.78
N GLU A 587 -0.20 41.17 39.30
CA GLU A 587 -0.63 42.37 40.04
C GLU A 587 -1.78 42.12 41.04
N LYS A 588 -2.20 40.84 41.16
CA LYS A 588 -3.30 40.42 42.07
C LYS A 588 -4.65 41.10 41.77
N PHE A 589 -4.92 41.44 40.53
CA PHE A 589 -6.26 41.91 40.12
C PHE A 589 -7.20 40.74 39.97
N ILE A 590 -6.74 39.60 39.44
CA ILE A 590 -7.49 38.39 39.21
C ILE A 590 -6.77 37.15 39.73
N THR A 591 -7.48 36.05 39.86
CA THR A 591 -6.92 34.75 40.16
C THR A 591 -7.68 33.65 39.38
N HIS A 592 -7.11 32.46 39.28
CA HIS A 592 -7.73 31.31 38.64
C HIS A 592 -8.39 30.39 39.68
N THR A 593 -9.54 29.83 39.34
CA THR A 593 -10.17 28.73 40.09
C THR A 593 -9.54 27.40 39.70
N GLU A 594 -9.79 26.32 40.44
CA GLU A 594 -9.34 24.95 40.09
C GLU A 594 -9.83 24.49 38.71
N ASP A 595 -10.99 24.99 38.26
CA ASP A 595 -11.58 24.69 36.95
C ASP A 595 -11.20 25.71 35.87
N PHE A 596 -10.09 26.45 36.03
CA PHE A 596 -9.59 27.47 35.07
C PHE A 596 -10.54 28.65 34.81
N GLY A 597 -11.55 28.84 35.62
CA GLY A 597 -12.30 30.07 35.62
C GLY A 597 -11.48 31.24 36.14
N ILE A 598 -11.73 32.42 35.63
CA ILE A 598 -11.07 33.67 36.04
C ILE A 598 -12.01 34.42 36.98
N ILE A 599 -11.52 34.75 38.18
CA ILE A 599 -12.26 35.47 39.18
C ILE A 599 -11.49 36.64 39.71
N PRO A 600 -12.15 37.69 40.27
CA PRO A 600 -11.45 38.74 41.01
C PRO A 600 -10.59 38.23 42.18
N ALA A 601 -9.38 38.76 42.32
CA ALA A 601 -8.52 38.51 43.49
C ALA A 601 -8.74 39.51 44.61
N ASN A 602 -9.31 40.67 44.29
CA ASN A 602 -9.60 41.77 45.21
C ASN A 602 -11.00 42.37 44.95
N ALA A 603 -11.52 43.14 45.89
CA ALA A 603 -12.78 43.88 45.67
C ALA A 603 -12.54 45.01 44.65
N SER A 604 -13.54 45.28 43.78
CA SER A 604 -13.46 46.30 42.72
C SER A 604 -13.16 47.71 43.25
N LYS A 605 -13.63 48.03 44.45
CA LYS A 605 -13.36 49.30 45.16
C LYS A 605 -11.87 49.49 45.55
N ASN A 606 -11.12 48.42 45.63
CA ASN A 606 -9.70 48.47 46.03
C ASN A 606 -8.72 48.61 44.83
N ILE A 607 -9.27 48.55 43.59
CA ILE A 607 -8.47 48.67 42.37
C ILE A 607 -8.74 50.04 41.75
N THR A 608 -7.72 50.91 41.85
CA THR A 608 -7.83 52.27 41.28
C THR A 608 -7.51 52.23 39.77
N LEU A 609 -8.14 53.11 39.02
CA LEU A 609 -7.86 53.29 37.60
C LEU A 609 -6.39 53.67 37.35
N ALA A 610 -5.82 54.47 38.26
CA ALA A 610 -4.41 54.85 38.26
C ALA A 610 -3.50 53.59 38.27
N LYS A 611 -3.81 52.58 39.12
CA LYS A 611 -3.04 51.34 39.20
C LYS A 611 -3.17 50.50 37.93
N ILE A 612 -4.37 50.44 37.32
CA ILE A 612 -4.54 49.72 36.04
C ILE A 612 -3.77 50.40 34.91
N ILE A 613 -3.83 51.73 34.84
CA ILE A 613 -3.12 52.53 33.86
C ILE A 613 -1.59 52.34 34.02
N ASP A 614 -1.08 52.42 35.24
CA ASP A 614 0.36 52.19 35.52
C ASP A 614 0.84 50.80 35.11
N THR A 615 0.03 49.79 35.39
CA THR A 615 0.33 48.41 35.00
C THR A 615 0.43 48.28 33.48
N VAL A 616 -0.52 48.89 32.74
CA VAL A 616 -0.51 48.81 31.26
C VAL A 616 0.61 49.66 30.65
N TYR A 617 0.83 50.86 31.15
CA TYR A 617 1.93 51.71 30.68
C TYR A 617 3.32 51.16 31.01
N SER A 618 3.52 50.45 32.12
CA SER A 618 4.78 49.81 32.46
C SER A 618 5.16 48.72 31.44
N ILE A 619 4.18 48.10 30.82
CA ILE A 619 4.39 47.10 29.77
C ILE A 619 4.70 47.76 28.41
N SER A 620 4.19 48.97 28.14
CA SER A 620 4.35 49.66 26.85
C SER A 620 5.55 50.62 26.77
N LEU A 621 6.15 50.96 27.92
CA LEU A 621 7.22 51.98 28.02
C LEU A 621 8.62 51.43 28.27
N ASP A 622 8.94 50.19 27.93
CA ASP A 622 10.33 49.75 27.87
C ASP A 622 11.02 50.41 26.68
N ILE A 623 11.44 51.67 26.91
CA ILE A 623 12.30 52.42 26.00
C ILE A 623 13.68 51.77 26.01
N PRO A 624 14.20 51.27 24.89
CA PRO A 624 15.52 50.67 24.85
C PRO A 624 16.57 51.67 25.32
N VAL A 625 17.44 51.24 26.24
CA VAL A 625 18.50 52.06 26.83
C VAL A 625 19.56 52.36 25.76
N LEU A 626 19.36 53.39 24.98
CA LEU A 626 20.39 53.98 24.13
C LEU A 626 21.06 55.10 24.92
N LYS A 627 22.39 55.07 24.98
CA LYS A 627 23.21 56.08 25.69
C LYS A 627 23.06 57.46 25.05
N HIS A 628 22.74 58.46 25.92
CA HIS A 628 22.81 59.92 25.68
C HIS A 628 22.07 60.48 24.45
N ASP A 629 20.77 60.73 24.63
CA ASP A 629 20.00 61.59 23.71
C ASP A 629 19.25 62.67 24.51
N LYS A 630 19.49 63.95 24.18
CA LYS A 630 18.80 65.10 24.78
C LYS A 630 17.28 65.07 24.59
N LEU A 631 16.82 64.44 23.52
CA LEU A 631 15.39 64.19 23.23
C LEU A 631 14.77 63.26 24.25
N LYS A 632 15.52 62.25 24.72
CA LYS A 632 15.07 61.30 25.74
C LYS A 632 14.86 61.96 27.10
N SER A 633 15.73 62.89 27.50
CA SER A 633 15.59 63.64 28.74
C SER A 633 14.34 64.52 28.71
N TYR A 634 14.15 65.26 27.61
CA TYR A 634 12.97 66.15 27.43
C TYR A 634 11.66 65.36 27.38
N LEU A 635 11.58 64.29 26.59
CA LEU A 635 10.39 63.46 26.53
C LEU A 635 10.13 62.71 27.83
N GLY A 636 11.15 62.30 28.56
CA GLY A 636 11.03 61.68 29.89
C GLY A 636 10.38 62.61 30.91
N ASP A 637 10.79 63.89 30.92
CA ASP A 637 10.17 64.91 31.80
C ASP A 637 8.72 65.22 31.39
N LEU A 638 8.47 65.36 30.10
CA LEU A 638 7.10 65.57 29.55
C LEU A 638 6.17 64.39 29.87
N PHE A 639 6.64 63.16 29.70
CA PHE A 639 5.83 61.98 30.06
C PHE A 639 5.58 61.86 31.57
N LYS A 640 6.53 62.32 32.39
CA LYS A 640 6.38 62.37 33.84
C LYS A 640 5.32 63.40 34.27
N GLU A 641 5.29 64.59 33.63
CA GLU A 641 4.24 65.61 33.84
C GLU A 641 2.88 65.12 33.36
N MET A 642 2.84 64.49 32.19
CA MET A 642 1.60 63.88 31.71
C MET A 642 1.05 62.80 32.65
N LYS A 643 1.95 61.97 33.21
CA LYS A 643 1.62 60.93 34.16
C LYS A 643 1.07 61.52 35.44
N GLN A 644 1.71 62.58 35.99
CA GLN A 644 1.24 63.28 37.20
C GLN A 644 -0.16 63.94 36.97
N SER A 645 -0.38 64.51 35.81
CA SER A 645 -1.67 65.06 35.43
C SER A 645 -2.75 64.00 35.33
N LEU A 646 -2.45 62.87 34.65
CA LEU A 646 -3.35 61.72 34.57
C LEU A 646 -3.66 61.14 35.96
N ASP A 647 -2.65 60.96 36.80
CA ASP A 647 -2.81 60.46 38.17
C ASP A 647 -3.71 61.35 38.98
N SER A 648 -3.61 62.68 38.86
CA SER A 648 -4.47 63.62 39.56
C SER A 648 -5.96 63.48 39.19
N ILE A 649 -6.25 63.15 37.94
CA ILE A 649 -7.63 62.98 37.42
C ILE A 649 -8.21 61.61 37.84
N VAL A 650 -7.42 60.54 37.83
CA VAL A 650 -7.89 59.17 38.06
C VAL A 650 -7.63 58.64 39.47
N LYS A 651 -6.89 59.37 40.32
CA LYS A 651 -6.40 58.95 41.64
C LYS A 651 -7.50 58.41 42.55
N ASN A 652 -8.70 59.02 42.51
CA ASN A 652 -9.83 58.66 43.34
C ASN A 652 -10.87 57.83 42.61
N LYS A 653 -10.63 57.44 41.33
CA LYS A 653 -11.51 56.61 40.55
C LYS A 653 -11.13 55.13 40.67
N THR A 654 -12.12 54.29 40.93
CA THR A 654 -11.94 52.84 41.10
C THR A 654 -12.63 52.04 39.97
N LEU A 655 -12.31 50.75 39.86
CA LEU A 655 -13.01 49.86 38.96
C LEU A 655 -14.51 49.74 39.29
N SER A 656 -14.85 49.89 40.59
CA SER A 656 -16.25 49.94 41.03
C SER A 656 -17.01 51.16 40.45
N ASP A 657 -16.35 52.31 40.33
CA ASP A 657 -17.00 53.48 39.70
C ASP A 657 -17.30 53.27 38.22
N VAL A 658 -16.42 52.51 37.51
CA VAL A 658 -16.68 52.14 36.10
C VAL A 658 -17.85 51.14 35.97
N ILE A 659 -17.94 50.17 36.87
CA ILE A 659 -18.99 49.18 36.90
C ILE A 659 -20.33 49.88 37.13
N ASN A 660 -20.42 50.73 38.16
CA ASN A 660 -21.63 51.44 38.49
C ASN A 660 -22.07 52.44 37.40
N ALA A 661 -21.14 53.04 36.66
CA ALA A 661 -21.45 53.95 35.55
C ALA A 661 -21.97 53.28 34.30
N THR A 662 -21.86 51.94 34.22
CA THR A 662 -22.30 51.12 33.09
C THR A 662 -23.53 50.25 33.38
N GLU A 663 -24.07 50.36 34.60
CA GLU A 663 -25.40 49.89 34.95
C GLU A 663 -26.47 50.90 34.53
#